data_a21a8395f1798f42eb1d557c48cb651c
#
_entry.id   a21a8395f1798f42eb1d557c48cb651c
#
_cell.length_a   1.000
_cell.length_b   1.000
_cell.length_c   1.000
_cell.angle_alpha   90.00
_cell.angle_beta   90.00
_cell.angle_gamma   90.00
#
_symmetry.space_group_name_H-M   'P 1'
#
loop_
_entity.id
_entity.type
_entity.pdbx_description
1 polymer ?
#
loop_
_entity_poly.entity_id
_entity_poly.type
_entity_poly.pdbx_seq_one_letter_code
_entity_poly.pdbx_strand_id
1 'polypeptide(L)'
;MNIDKFTDRAKGFLQSAQTVAIRMNHQRIAPEHLLKALLEDEQGMAAGLIAAAGGDAKRATSETDLALAKIPVVSGSGAQTTPGIDNDAVRVLDQAEQIASKAGDSFVTVERLLVALALSLNTAAGKALKAGGVTPEGLNTAINGLRQGRSADTAGAEDRYDALKKFARDLTQAARDGKLDPVIGRDEEIRRTIQILARRTKNNPALIGEPGVGKTAIAEGLALRIANGDVPDTLKDRRLMSLDLGSLIAGAKYRGEFEERLKGVLDEVKAAEGDIILFIDEMHQLIGAGKSEGAMDAGNLLKPALARGELHCVGATTLDEYRKYVEKDPALQRRFQPVMVGEPTVEDTISILRGLKEKYELHHGVRITDGAIVAASTLSNRYITDRFLPDKAIDLMDEAASRIRMEVESKPEAIENLDRRIIQLKIEREALKRETDDASVDRLDTLEGDLVNLEEQSAELTTRWKGEKDKINAEARVKEQLDAARLELEQAQRSGDLAKAGELSYGTIPGLQRQLDEAAGATKGAMLREEVTADDIAGVVSRWTGIPVERMLQGERDKLLAMEATIGKRVIGQAHAVKAVSTAVRRARAGLQDPNRPLGSFLFLGPTGVGKTELTKALAEFLFDDPSAMVRIDMSEFMEKHAVARLIGAPPGYVGYEEGGVLTEAVRRRPYQVILFDEVEKAHGDVFNVLLQVLDDGRLTDGQGRTVDFSNTLIILTSNLGSQYLANMAEGDDVSSVEPQVMEIVRSHFRPEFLNRLDEVILFHRLGQAHMAPIVDIQVSRVDKLLADRKIVLDLTDAARAWLGRVGYDPVYGARPLKRAVQRYLQDPLADMILRGEVKDGSTVKVDEGDGKLVLQVA
;
A
#
# COMPACT_ATOMS: atom_id res chain seq x y z
N MET A 1 -25.12 24.86 44.56
CA MET A 1 -24.10 24.49 43.57
C MET A 1 -24.75 24.15 42.23
N ASN A 2 -24.47 24.90 41.20
CA ASN A 2 -25.04 24.65 39.87
C ASN A 2 -23.94 24.00 38.97
N ILE A 3 -24.02 22.68 38.75
CA ILE A 3 -23.05 21.94 37.99
C ILE A 3 -23.02 22.38 36.50
N ASP A 4 -24.10 22.98 35.99
CA ASP A 4 -24.15 23.48 34.61
C ASP A 4 -23.20 24.66 34.35
N LYS A 5 -22.73 25.32 35.42
CA LYS A 5 -21.71 26.37 35.33
C LYS A 5 -20.26 25.88 35.27
N PHE A 6 -20.04 24.58 35.28
CA PHE A 6 -18.71 23.99 35.12
C PHE A 6 -18.48 23.65 33.66
N THR A 7 -17.24 23.82 33.23
CA THR A 7 -16.81 23.34 31.91
C THR A 7 -16.99 21.83 31.82
N ASP A 8 -17.12 21.30 30.61
CA ASP A 8 -17.27 19.86 30.38
C ASP A 8 -16.09 19.08 30.95
N ARG A 9 -14.89 19.62 30.85
CA ARG A 9 -13.67 19.05 31.44
C ARG A 9 -13.72 19.07 32.98
N ALA A 10 -14.13 20.19 33.59
CA ALA A 10 -14.27 20.27 35.03
C ALA A 10 -15.35 19.31 35.57
N LYS A 11 -16.46 19.11 34.83
CA LYS A 11 -17.46 18.06 35.13
C LYS A 11 -16.85 16.66 35.05
N GLY A 12 -16.03 16.39 34.07
CA GLY A 12 -15.30 15.13 33.93
C GLY A 12 -14.41 14.83 35.15
N PHE A 13 -13.67 15.83 35.65
CA PHE A 13 -12.88 15.64 36.88
C PHE A 13 -13.72 15.43 38.15
N LEU A 14 -14.92 16.03 38.25
CA LEU A 14 -15.84 15.71 39.33
C LEU A 14 -16.30 14.25 39.31
N GLN A 15 -16.54 13.69 38.10
CA GLN A 15 -16.89 12.29 37.94
C GLN A 15 -15.66 11.37 38.22
N SER A 16 -14.47 11.79 37.76
CA SER A 16 -13.22 11.07 38.06
C SER A 16 -12.93 11.03 39.56
N ALA A 17 -13.15 12.13 40.28
CA ALA A 17 -13.02 12.16 41.74
C ALA A 17 -13.99 11.22 42.44
N GLN A 18 -15.24 11.09 41.93
CA GLN A 18 -16.20 10.09 42.39
C GLN A 18 -15.72 8.66 42.15
N THR A 19 -15.12 8.41 40.97
CA THR A 19 -14.53 7.10 40.64
C THR A 19 -13.37 6.76 41.56
N VAL A 20 -12.50 7.73 41.84
CA VAL A 20 -11.39 7.57 42.82
C VAL A 20 -11.93 7.22 44.20
N ALA A 21 -12.96 7.92 44.68
CA ALA A 21 -13.58 7.65 45.98
C ALA A 21 -14.19 6.24 46.04
N ILE A 22 -14.88 5.78 44.95
CA ILE A 22 -15.42 4.42 44.86
C ILE A 22 -14.29 3.39 44.87
N ARG A 23 -13.23 3.58 44.08
CA ARG A 23 -12.08 2.68 44.01
C ARG A 23 -11.40 2.52 45.35
N MET A 24 -11.38 3.57 46.17
CA MET A 24 -10.77 3.57 47.49
C MET A 24 -11.76 3.18 48.61
N ASN A 25 -13.00 2.82 48.29
CA ASN A 25 -14.11 2.53 49.26
C ASN A 25 -14.38 3.65 50.25
N HIS A 26 -14.29 4.90 49.80
CA HIS A 26 -14.58 6.07 50.61
C HIS A 26 -16.08 6.45 50.41
N GLN A 27 -16.76 6.81 51.51
CA GLN A 27 -18.19 7.12 51.51
C GLN A 27 -18.52 8.56 51.09
N ARG A 28 -17.52 9.44 51.02
CA ARG A 28 -17.64 10.84 50.64
C ARG A 28 -16.51 11.27 49.72
N ILE A 29 -16.87 12.13 48.76
CA ILE A 29 -15.92 12.78 47.88
C ILE A 29 -15.35 13.99 48.63
N ALA A 30 -14.10 13.86 49.08
CA ALA A 30 -13.39 14.95 49.78
C ALA A 30 -12.54 15.74 48.77
N PRO A 31 -11.99 16.95 49.13
CA PRO A 31 -11.11 17.76 48.27
C PRO A 31 -9.88 16.99 47.77
N GLU A 32 -9.38 16.02 48.52
CA GLU A 32 -8.24 15.15 48.16
C GLU A 32 -8.56 14.29 46.95
N HIS A 33 -9.81 13.83 46.79
CA HIS A 33 -10.21 13.07 45.59
C HIS A 33 -10.24 13.95 44.35
N LEU A 34 -10.69 15.21 44.49
CA LEU A 34 -10.64 16.20 43.40
C LEU A 34 -9.20 16.49 43.00
N LEU A 35 -8.31 16.72 43.96
CA LEU A 35 -6.88 16.96 43.67
C LEU A 35 -6.24 15.75 43.04
N LYS A 36 -6.53 14.55 43.53
CA LYS A 36 -6.02 13.30 42.93
C LYS A 36 -6.44 13.13 41.50
N ALA A 37 -7.74 13.33 41.19
CA ALA A 37 -8.26 13.27 39.84
C ALA A 37 -7.56 14.28 38.91
N LEU A 38 -7.31 15.53 39.38
CA LEU A 38 -6.60 16.56 38.62
C LEU A 38 -5.13 16.23 38.36
N LEU A 39 -4.46 15.56 39.32
CA LEU A 39 -3.04 15.19 39.20
C LEU A 39 -2.84 13.91 38.37
N GLU A 40 -3.85 13.04 38.25
CA GLU A 40 -3.85 11.84 37.42
C GLU A 40 -4.27 12.14 35.95
N ASP A 41 -4.48 13.41 35.57
CA ASP A 41 -4.86 13.81 34.22
C ASP A 41 -3.78 13.46 33.20
N GLU A 42 -4.12 12.62 32.23
CA GLU A 42 -3.21 12.23 31.14
C GLU A 42 -2.73 13.42 30.29
N GLN A 43 -3.54 14.49 30.18
CA GLN A 43 -3.14 15.72 29.50
C GLN A 43 -2.24 16.63 30.36
N GLY A 44 -2.09 16.32 31.66
CA GLY A 44 -1.15 16.93 32.55
C GLY A 44 -1.35 18.42 32.84
N MET A 45 -2.54 19.00 32.61
CA MET A 45 -2.77 20.44 32.79
C MET A 45 -2.48 20.90 34.21
N ALA A 46 -3.02 20.20 35.22
CA ALA A 46 -2.79 20.57 36.62
C ALA A 46 -1.30 20.44 37.01
N ALA A 47 -0.65 19.38 36.57
CA ALA A 47 0.79 19.17 36.82
C ALA A 47 1.64 20.25 36.13
N GLY A 48 1.29 20.64 34.89
CA GLY A 48 1.93 21.73 34.16
C GLY A 48 1.79 23.10 34.83
N LEU A 49 0.59 23.42 35.33
CA LEU A 49 0.34 24.66 36.06
C LEU A 49 1.10 24.71 37.39
N ILE A 50 1.19 23.58 38.09
CA ILE A 50 1.98 23.46 39.33
C ILE A 50 3.47 23.72 39.03
N ALA A 51 4.02 23.10 37.98
CA ALA A 51 5.41 23.32 37.58
C ALA A 51 5.66 24.76 37.13
N ALA A 52 4.77 25.37 36.34
CA ALA A 52 4.86 26.77 35.92
C ALA A 52 4.74 27.75 37.10
N ALA A 53 4.03 27.37 38.16
CA ALA A 53 3.97 28.14 39.41
C ALA A 53 5.20 27.96 40.34
N GLY A 54 6.21 27.17 39.87
CA GLY A 54 7.43 26.90 40.65
C GLY A 54 7.27 25.77 41.68
N GLY A 55 6.20 24.95 41.61
CA GLY A 55 5.93 23.84 42.52
C GLY A 55 6.37 22.49 41.95
N ASP A 56 6.41 21.48 42.82
CA ASP A 56 6.67 20.07 42.49
C ASP A 56 5.39 19.25 42.50
N ALA A 57 4.90 18.92 41.29
CA ALA A 57 3.69 18.11 41.11
C ALA A 57 3.83 16.68 41.66
N LYS A 58 5.00 16.07 41.60
CA LYS A 58 5.24 14.72 42.12
C LYS A 58 5.10 14.66 43.63
N ARG A 59 5.66 15.70 44.29
CA ARG A 59 5.54 15.86 45.74
C ARG A 59 4.09 16.12 46.15
N ALA A 60 3.38 17.00 45.43
CA ALA A 60 1.95 17.23 45.66
C ALA A 60 1.10 15.94 45.50
N THR A 61 1.43 15.10 44.51
CA THR A 61 0.77 13.80 44.31
C THR A 61 1.02 12.85 45.49
N SER A 62 2.29 12.71 45.92
CA SER A 62 2.66 11.85 47.05
C SER A 62 1.95 12.27 48.35
N GLU A 63 1.91 13.57 48.64
CA GLU A 63 1.22 14.09 49.85
C GLU A 63 -0.31 13.90 49.75
N THR A 64 -0.87 14.01 48.56
CA THR A 64 -2.31 13.72 48.30
C THR A 64 -2.63 12.26 48.55
N ASP A 65 -1.76 11.33 48.11
CA ASP A 65 -1.92 9.90 48.34
C ASP A 65 -1.83 9.55 49.83
N LEU A 66 -0.88 10.17 50.57
CA LEU A 66 -0.78 10.04 52.00
C LEU A 66 -2.03 10.58 52.75
N ALA A 67 -2.64 11.63 52.22
CA ALA A 67 -3.87 12.21 52.77
C ALA A 67 -5.06 11.27 52.52
N LEU A 68 -5.22 10.77 51.32
CA LEU A 68 -6.26 9.81 50.95
C LEU A 68 -6.18 8.52 51.74
N ALA A 69 -5.00 8.00 52.07
CA ALA A 69 -4.80 6.81 52.88
C ALA A 69 -5.27 6.97 54.35
N LYS A 70 -5.47 8.21 54.79
CA LYS A 70 -5.97 8.51 56.15
C LYS A 70 -7.50 8.58 56.24
N ILE A 71 -8.20 8.61 55.12
CA ILE A 71 -9.68 8.66 55.06
C ILE A 71 -10.24 7.27 55.44
N PRO A 72 -11.24 7.20 56.33
CA PRO A 72 -11.78 5.90 56.75
C PRO A 72 -12.41 5.14 55.60
N VAL A 73 -12.06 3.87 55.47
CA VAL A 73 -12.59 2.93 54.47
C VAL A 73 -13.79 2.20 55.07
N VAL A 74 -14.89 2.10 54.35
CA VAL A 74 -16.08 1.35 54.80
C VAL A 74 -16.27 0.17 53.85
N SER A 75 -16.19 -1.04 54.41
CA SER A 75 -16.43 -2.29 53.71
C SER A 75 -17.56 -3.09 54.34
N GLY A 76 -18.45 -3.67 53.54
CA GLY A 76 -19.58 -4.51 54.01
C GLY A 76 -20.95 -3.99 53.58
N SER A 77 -22.03 -4.62 54.08
CA SER A 77 -23.43 -4.34 53.67
C SER A 77 -23.96 -2.95 53.98
N GLY A 78 -23.16 -2.07 54.60
CA GLY A 78 -23.49 -0.65 54.86
C GLY A 78 -22.81 0.34 53.90
N ALA A 79 -22.05 -0.11 52.92
CA ALA A 79 -21.39 0.75 51.95
C ALA A 79 -22.42 1.31 50.94
N GLN A 80 -22.56 2.65 50.88
CA GLN A 80 -23.36 3.28 49.84
C GLN A 80 -22.72 3.07 48.47
N THR A 81 -23.53 2.74 47.47
CA THR A 81 -23.10 2.52 46.09
C THR A 81 -22.60 3.80 45.38
N THR A 82 -23.01 4.95 45.87
CA THR A 82 -22.62 6.29 45.37
C THR A 82 -22.11 7.16 46.52
N PRO A 83 -20.82 7.54 46.54
CA PRO A 83 -20.26 8.42 47.56
C PRO A 83 -20.95 9.81 47.53
N GLY A 84 -21.34 10.32 48.69
CA GLY A 84 -21.86 11.70 48.81
C GLY A 84 -20.72 12.72 48.75
N ILE A 85 -21.01 13.98 48.44
CA ILE A 85 -20.00 15.04 48.43
C ILE A 85 -19.80 15.53 49.89
N ASP A 86 -18.55 15.67 50.28
CA ASP A 86 -18.18 16.21 51.60
C ASP A 86 -18.41 17.72 51.68
N ASN A 87 -18.68 18.23 52.88
CA ASN A 87 -18.94 19.69 53.10
C ASN A 87 -17.72 20.55 52.70
N ASP A 88 -16.51 20.08 52.91
CA ASP A 88 -15.31 20.80 52.50
C ASP A 88 -15.12 20.79 50.98
N ALA A 89 -15.50 19.71 50.28
CA ALA A 89 -15.52 19.67 48.82
C ALA A 89 -16.57 20.63 48.24
N VAL A 90 -17.79 20.71 48.87
CA VAL A 90 -18.80 21.69 48.48
C VAL A 90 -18.27 23.13 48.62
N ARG A 91 -17.57 23.45 49.74
CA ARG A 91 -16.97 24.78 49.94
C ARG A 91 -15.90 25.09 48.87
N VAL A 92 -15.05 24.12 48.51
CA VAL A 92 -14.05 24.30 47.46
C VAL A 92 -14.73 24.62 46.12
N LEU A 93 -15.79 23.89 45.78
CA LEU A 93 -16.52 24.10 44.52
C LEU A 93 -17.21 25.45 44.48
N ASP A 94 -17.82 25.88 45.61
CA ASP A 94 -18.42 27.21 45.73
C ASP A 94 -17.37 28.33 45.64
N GLN A 95 -16.21 28.14 46.26
CA GLN A 95 -15.07 29.03 46.15
C GLN A 95 -14.55 29.13 44.72
N ALA A 96 -14.50 28.01 43.98
CA ALA A 96 -14.11 28.00 42.55
C ALA A 96 -15.08 28.81 41.69
N GLU A 97 -16.40 28.72 41.96
CA GLU A 97 -17.44 29.52 41.29
C GLU A 97 -17.25 31.03 41.58
N GLN A 98 -16.93 31.40 42.82
CA GLN A 98 -16.64 32.79 43.17
C GLN A 98 -15.36 33.32 42.50
N ILE A 99 -14.29 32.51 42.41
CA ILE A 99 -13.05 32.85 41.76
C ILE A 99 -13.28 33.07 40.27
N ALA A 100 -14.02 32.16 39.62
CA ALA A 100 -14.40 32.26 38.21
C ALA A 100 -15.18 33.54 37.93
N SER A 101 -16.21 33.81 38.71
CA SER A 101 -17.03 35.05 38.60
C SER A 101 -16.19 36.34 38.77
N LYS A 102 -15.28 36.38 39.76
CA LYS A 102 -14.36 37.53 39.96
C LYS A 102 -13.38 37.72 38.79
N ALA A 103 -13.00 36.67 38.13
CA ALA A 103 -12.11 36.69 36.97
C ALA A 103 -12.84 37.01 35.64
N GLY A 104 -14.16 37.17 35.66
CA GLY A 104 -14.99 37.40 34.47
C GLY A 104 -15.33 36.15 33.67
N ASP A 105 -15.14 34.96 34.24
CA ASP A 105 -15.42 33.70 33.59
C ASP A 105 -16.92 33.34 33.77
N SER A 106 -17.61 32.94 32.71
CA SER A 106 -19.01 32.43 32.77
C SER A 106 -19.07 30.97 33.24
N PHE A 107 -17.96 30.23 33.12
CA PHE A 107 -17.84 28.82 33.51
C PHE A 107 -16.65 28.61 34.45
N VAL A 108 -16.83 27.67 35.40
CA VAL A 108 -15.76 27.23 36.29
C VAL A 108 -14.86 26.22 35.55
N THR A 109 -13.60 26.56 35.44
CA THR A 109 -12.58 25.76 34.74
C THR A 109 -11.74 24.91 35.71
N VAL A 110 -11.00 23.94 35.19
CA VAL A 110 -10.08 23.09 35.95
C VAL A 110 -9.03 23.89 36.69
N GLU A 111 -8.46 24.91 36.06
CA GLU A 111 -7.46 25.78 36.68
C GLU A 111 -8.06 26.64 37.83
N ARG A 112 -9.32 27.05 37.74
CA ARG A 112 -10.01 27.74 38.85
C ARG A 112 -10.29 26.79 39.99
N LEU A 113 -10.62 25.51 39.71
CA LEU A 113 -10.70 24.46 40.73
C LEU A 113 -9.37 24.24 41.43
N LEU A 114 -8.25 24.23 40.72
CA LEU A 114 -6.90 24.07 41.30
C LEU A 114 -6.55 25.26 42.22
N VAL A 115 -6.88 26.49 41.82
CA VAL A 115 -6.69 27.68 42.68
C VAL A 115 -7.55 27.58 43.91
N ALA A 116 -8.82 27.16 43.83
CA ALA A 116 -9.72 27.01 44.97
C ALA A 116 -9.19 25.97 45.98
N LEU A 117 -8.66 24.84 45.46
CA LEU A 117 -7.96 23.83 46.29
C LEU A 117 -6.74 24.41 47.00
N ALA A 118 -5.91 25.18 46.29
CA ALA A 118 -4.72 25.80 46.88
C ALA A 118 -5.03 26.87 47.94
N LEU A 119 -6.16 27.59 47.80
CA LEU A 119 -6.63 28.57 48.79
C LEU A 119 -7.25 27.90 50.04
N SER A 120 -7.69 26.65 49.92
CA SER A 120 -8.34 25.89 50.99
C SER A 120 -7.34 25.22 51.94
N LEU A 121 -6.48 26.00 52.60
CA LEU A 121 -5.35 25.53 53.47
C LEU A 121 -5.81 24.72 54.69
N ASN A 122 -7.05 24.73 55.08
CA ASN A 122 -7.67 23.91 56.11
C ASN A 122 -7.89 22.47 55.70
N THR A 123 -7.95 22.19 54.36
CA THR A 123 -8.10 20.83 53.80
C THR A 123 -6.77 20.15 53.66
N ALA A 124 -6.75 18.82 53.59
CA ALA A 124 -5.54 18.07 53.35
C ALA A 124 -5.04 18.29 51.89
N ALA A 125 -5.94 18.50 50.91
CA ALA A 125 -5.57 18.86 49.55
C ALA A 125 -4.81 20.18 49.47
N GLY A 126 -5.29 21.25 50.16
CA GLY A 126 -4.57 22.52 50.20
C GLY A 126 -3.19 22.42 50.86
N LYS A 127 -3.10 21.58 51.93
CA LYS A 127 -1.78 21.27 52.58
C LYS A 127 -0.85 20.51 51.67
N ALA A 128 -1.34 19.55 50.85
CA ALA A 128 -0.55 18.81 49.86
C ALA A 128 0.02 19.72 48.78
N LEU A 129 -0.79 20.64 48.24
CA LEU A 129 -0.34 21.67 47.30
C LEU A 129 0.71 22.61 47.89
N LYS A 130 0.49 23.06 49.13
CA LYS A 130 1.47 23.87 49.83
C LYS A 130 2.80 23.13 50.12
N ALA A 131 2.73 21.85 50.46
CA ALA A 131 3.90 21.00 50.67
C ALA A 131 4.66 20.77 49.32
N GLY A 132 3.95 20.77 48.20
CA GLY A 132 4.53 20.82 46.86
C GLY A 132 5.07 22.16 46.43
N GLY A 133 5.10 23.17 47.31
CA GLY A 133 5.61 24.52 47.00
C GLY A 133 4.66 25.41 46.20
N VAL A 134 3.41 25.02 46.05
CA VAL A 134 2.41 25.73 45.24
C VAL A 134 1.79 26.86 46.03
N THR A 135 1.85 28.07 45.46
CA THR A 135 1.17 29.25 46.02
C THR A 135 0.02 29.70 45.12
N PRO A 136 -1.09 30.23 45.72
CA PRO A 136 -2.23 30.71 44.93
C PRO A 136 -1.85 31.86 43.96
N GLU A 137 -0.92 32.70 44.34
CA GLU A 137 -0.38 33.81 43.52
C GLU A 137 0.40 33.27 42.33
N GLY A 138 1.28 32.29 42.58
CA GLY A 138 2.06 31.60 41.52
C GLY A 138 1.13 30.90 40.50
N LEU A 139 0.08 30.19 40.98
CA LEU A 139 -0.93 29.60 40.11
C LEU A 139 -1.67 30.62 39.25
N ASN A 140 -2.10 31.75 39.87
CA ASN A 140 -2.77 32.81 39.12
C ASN A 140 -1.87 33.42 38.04
N THR A 141 -0.58 33.59 38.33
CA THR A 141 0.40 34.09 37.35
C THR A 141 0.57 33.08 36.20
N ALA A 142 0.70 31.78 36.50
CA ALA A 142 0.78 30.74 35.52
C ALA A 142 -0.51 30.63 34.66
N ILE A 143 -1.69 30.73 35.29
CA ILE A 143 -2.99 30.73 34.61
C ILE A 143 -3.14 31.95 33.68
N ASN A 144 -2.71 33.13 34.11
CA ASN A 144 -2.77 34.31 33.26
C ASN A 144 -1.82 34.18 32.05
N GLY A 145 -0.66 33.58 32.24
CA GLY A 145 0.26 33.23 31.14
C GLY A 145 -0.37 32.23 30.16
N LEU A 146 -1.04 31.20 30.66
CA LEU A 146 -1.73 30.21 29.83
C LEU A 146 -2.93 30.81 29.07
N ARG A 147 -3.73 31.63 29.76
CA ARG A 147 -4.96 32.22 29.21
C ARG A 147 -4.72 33.42 28.28
N GLN A 148 -3.64 34.14 28.43
CA GLN A 148 -3.32 35.34 27.66
C GLN A 148 -4.50 36.33 27.54
N GLY A 149 -5.21 36.57 28.67
CA GLY A 149 -6.35 37.50 28.74
C GLY A 149 -7.70 36.91 28.24
N ARG A 150 -7.80 35.61 27.94
CA ARG A 150 -9.05 34.97 27.50
C ARG A 150 -9.94 34.61 28.70
N SER A 151 -11.26 34.79 28.56
CA SER A 151 -12.29 34.37 29.52
C SER A 151 -12.90 33.02 29.14
N ALA A 152 -13.41 32.28 30.12
CA ALA A 152 -14.10 31.01 29.92
C ALA A 152 -15.62 31.25 29.76
N ASP A 153 -16.04 31.55 28.51
CA ASP A 153 -17.42 31.94 28.19
C ASP A 153 -18.27 30.78 27.64
N THR A 154 -17.66 29.63 27.37
CA THR A 154 -18.31 28.41 26.86
C THR A 154 -17.93 27.18 27.67
N ALA A 155 -18.76 26.13 27.62
CA ALA A 155 -18.50 24.87 28.33
C ALA A 155 -17.22 24.18 27.86
N GLY A 156 -16.81 24.37 26.59
CA GLY A 156 -15.56 23.82 26.00
C GLY A 156 -14.38 24.80 26.02
N ALA A 157 -14.39 25.89 26.83
CA ALA A 157 -13.38 26.94 26.79
C ALA A 157 -11.95 26.43 27.00
N GLU A 158 -11.74 25.36 27.74
CA GLU A 158 -10.43 24.78 28.05
C GLU A 158 -9.81 24.02 26.85
N ASP A 159 -10.60 23.59 25.89
CA ASP A 159 -10.10 22.95 24.65
C ASP A 159 -9.37 23.95 23.74
N ARG A 160 -9.56 25.26 24.00
CA ARG A 160 -8.87 26.36 23.30
C ARG A 160 -7.49 26.68 23.84
N TYR A 161 -7.12 26.15 25.02
CA TYR A 161 -5.81 26.39 25.61
C TYR A 161 -4.80 25.34 25.11
N ASP A 162 -3.62 25.78 24.71
CA ASP A 162 -2.58 24.93 24.10
C ASP A 162 -3.09 24.15 22.85
N ALA A 163 -4.02 24.75 22.08
CA ALA A 163 -4.63 24.09 20.92
C ALA A 163 -3.59 23.72 19.85
N LEU A 164 -2.60 24.58 19.62
CA LEU A 164 -1.49 24.28 18.71
C LEU A 164 -0.68 23.08 19.16
N LYS A 165 -0.39 22.95 20.45
CA LYS A 165 0.36 21.81 20.99
C LYS A 165 -0.42 20.50 20.93
N LYS A 166 -1.77 20.57 21.03
CA LYS A 166 -2.66 19.41 20.99
C LYS A 166 -2.97 18.95 19.56
N PHE A 167 -3.15 19.89 18.63
CA PHE A 167 -3.71 19.64 17.30
C PHE A 167 -2.75 19.98 16.15
N ALA A 168 -1.51 20.38 16.46
CA ALA A 168 -0.51 20.64 15.44
C ALA A 168 0.87 20.10 15.85
N ARG A 169 1.62 19.58 14.86
CA ARG A 169 2.99 19.12 15.03
C ARG A 169 3.96 20.23 14.59
N ASP A 170 4.94 20.56 15.41
CA ASP A 170 5.99 21.52 15.05
C ASP A 170 7.05 20.86 14.16
N LEU A 171 6.98 21.11 12.86
CA LEU A 171 7.93 20.58 11.88
C LEU A 171 9.32 21.25 12.02
N THR A 172 9.37 22.53 12.38
CA THR A 172 10.64 23.23 12.57
C THR A 172 11.40 22.71 13.79
N GLN A 173 10.68 22.38 14.86
CA GLN A 173 11.30 21.75 16.03
C GLN A 173 11.73 20.30 15.70
N ALA A 174 10.90 19.54 14.97
CA ALA A 174 11.25 18.20 14.51
C ALA A 174 12.51 18.22 13.59
N ALA A 175 12.64 19.25 12.75
CA ALA A 175 13.85 19.48 11.94
C ALA A 175 15.09 19.74 12.80
N ARG A 176 14.97 20.58 13.84
CA ARG A 176 16.07 20.86 14.79
C ARG A 176 16.46 19.61 15.58
N ASP A 177 15.49 18.77 15.92
CA ASP A 177 15.70 17.49 16.62
C ASP A 177 16.26 16.38 15.70
N GLY A 178 16.42 16.61 14.38
CA GLY A 178 16.89 15.60 13.42
C GLY A 178 15.88 14.48 13.14
N LYS A 179 14.59 14.69 13.41
CA LYS A 179 13.52 13.70 13.26
C LYS A 179 12.85 13.69 11.87
N LEU A 180 13.22 14.65 11.00
CA LEU A 180 12.69 14.71 9.65
C LEU A 180 13.63 14.00 8.67
N ASP A 181 13.03 13.49 7.59
CA ASP A 181 13.76 12.89 6.49
C ASP A 181 14.43 13.95 5.60
N PRO A 182 15.59 13.65 4.99
CA PRO A 182 16.19 14.55 4.02
C PRO A 182 15.29 14.64 2.78
N VAL A 183 15.03 15.86 2.32
CA VAL A 183 14.22 16.11 1.13
C VAL A 183 15.14 16.34 -0.07
N ILE A 184 14.99 15.51 -1.09
CA ILE A 184 15.84 15.47 -2.27
C ILE A 184 14.98 15.70 -3.52
N GLY A 185 15.50 16.44 -4.49
CA GLY A 185 14.86 16.64 -5.79
C GLY A 185 13.62 17.55 -5.80
N ARG A 186 13.41 18.35 -4.74
CA ARG A 186 12.29 19.29 -4.62
C ARG A 186 12.71 20.74 -4.38
N ASP A 187 13.93 21.09 -4.77
CA ASP A 187 14.51 22.42 -4.51
C ASP A 187 13.75 23.56 -5.21
N GLU A 188 13.23 23.33 -6.40
CA GLU A 188 12.48 24.35 -7.15
C GLU A 188 11.13 24.64 -6.48
N GLU A 189 10.40 23.62 -6.09
CA GLU A 189 9.10 23.77 -5.42
C GLU A 189 9.25 24.39 -4.04
N ILE A 190 10.28 24.00 -3.27
CA ILE A 190 10.57 24.59 -1.96
C ILE A 190 10.95 26.08 -2.15
N ARG A 191 11.83 26.40 -3.11
CA ARG A 191 12.22 27.79 -3.43
C ARG A 191 11.01 28.63 -3.84
N ARG A 192 10.13 28.06 -4.67
CA ARG A 192 8.88 28.72 -5.10
C ARG A 192 7.94 28.96 -3.92
N THR A 193 7.81 27.99 -3.01
CA THR A 193 7.04 28.11 -1.79
C THR A 193 7.56 29.24 -0.90
N ILE A 194 8.88 29.31 -0.69
CA ILE A 194 9.56 30.39 0.04
C ILE A 194 9.30 31.77 -0.61
N GLN A 195 9.42 31.86 -1.94
CA GLN A 195 9.14 33.09 -2.67
C GLN A 195 7.68 33.56 -2.50
N ILE A 196 6.72 32.63 -2.47
CA ILE A 196 5.32 32.98 -2.29
C ILE A 196 5.07 33.46 -0.85
N LEU A 197 5.60 32.76 0.15
CA LEU A 197 5.49 33.16 1.57
C LEU A 197 6.06 34.55 1.86
N ALA A 198 7.11 34.95 1.15
CA ALA A 198 7.73 36.29 1.27
C ALA A 198 6.94 37.40 0.57
N ARG A 199 5.87 37.13 -0.14
CA ARG A 199 5.05 38.14 -0.84
C ARG A 199 4.20 38.96 0.15
N ARG A 200 3.86 40.18 -0.25
CA ARG A 200 2.91 41.02 0.49
C ARG A 200 1.45 40.58 0.35
N THR A 201 1.09 40.03 -0.80
CA THR A 201 -0.27 39.56 -1.13
C THR A 201 -0.17 38.23 -1.86
N LYS A 202 -1.23 37.37 -1.78
CA LYS A 202 -1.22 36.01 -2.30
C LYS A 202 -0.02 35.21 -1.78
N ASN A 203 0.22 35.35 -0.49
CA ASN A 203 1.36 34.81 0.22
C ASN A 203 1.14 33.42 0.83
N ASN A 204 0.05 32.76 0.47
CA ASN A 204 -0.23 31.38 0.87
C ASN A 204 -0.02 30.45 -0.32
N PRO A 205 1.05 29.64 -0.34
CA PRO A 205 1.23 28.63 -1.38
C PRO A 205 0.23 27.47 -1.22
N ALA A 206 -0.29 27.00 -2.35
CA ALA A 206 -1.06 25.76 -2.43
C ALA A 206 -0.25 24.75 -3.25
N LEU A 207 0.25 23.69 -2.61
CA LEU A 207 0.94 22.58 -3.26
C LEU A 207 -0.10 21.69 -3.94
N ILE A 208 -0.05 21.61 -5.26
CA ILE A 208 -1.03 20.91 -6.08
C ILE A 208 -0.35 19.78 -6.83
N GLY A 209 -0.81 18.55 -6.62
CA GLY A 209 -0.25 17.39 -7.30
C GLY A 209 -1.00 16.13 -6.94
N GLU A 210 -0.74 15.05 -7.67
CA GLU A 210 -1.35 13.75 -7.43
C GLU A 210 -0.98 13.19 -6.03
N PRO A 211 -1.75 12.23 -5.50
CA PRO A 211 -1.39 11.55 -4.24
C PRO A 211 -0.02 10.85 -4.37
N GLY A 212 0.81 10.91 -3.33
CA GLY A 212 2.10 10.21 -3.32
C GLY A 212 3.26 10.89 -4.05
N VAL A 213 3.06 12.07 -4.68
CA VAL A 213 4.17 12.79 -5.36
C VAL A 213 5.11 13.53 -4.41
N GLY A 214 4.87 13.53 -3.10
CA GLY A 214 5.73 14.15 -2.09
C GLY A 214 5.37 15.60 -1.72
N LYS A 215 4.09 15.98 -1.72
CA LYS A 215 3.64 17.32 -1.29
C LYS A 215 4.02 17.63 0.16
N THR A 216 3.85 16.66 1.06
CA THR A 216 4.20 16.79 2.48
C THR A 216 5.71 16.93 2.67
N ALA A 217 6.52 16.23 1.87
CA ALA A 217 7.99 16.36 1.88
C ALA A 217 8.46 17.79 1.58
N ILE A 218 7.76 18.54 0.71
CA ILE A 218 8.07 19.96 0.44
C ILE A 218 7.89 20.81 1.70
N ALA A 219 6.86 20.56 2.51
CA ALA A 219 6.69 21.24 3.78
C ALA A 219 7.78 20.87 4.79
N GLU A 220 8.18 19.60 4.85
CA GLU A 220 9.29 19.14 5.67
C GLU A 220 10.63 19.76 5.21
N GLY A 221 10.87 19.84 3.89
CA GLY A 221 12.03 20.51 3.33
C GLY A 221 12.06 22.03 3.63
N LEU A 222 10.90 22.66 3.62
CA LEU A 222 10.78 24.06 4.07
C LEU A 222 11.14 24.20 5.56
N ALA A 223 10.67 23.29 6.42
CA ALA A 223 11.01 23.26 7.85
C ALA A 223 12.51 23.06 8.08
N LEU A 224 13.15 22.16 7.32
CA LEU A 224 14.61 21.95 7.36
C LEU A 224 15.38 23.22 6.97
N ARG A 225 14.97 23.91 5.90
CA ARG A 225 15.63 25.18 5.49
C ARG A 225 15.43 26.30 6.51
N ILE A 226 14.23 26.40 7.13
CA ILE A 226 14.00 27.36 8.22
C ILE A 226 14.91 27.05 9.42
N ALA A 227 14.98 25.79 9.83
CA ALA A 227 15.79 25.35 10.97
C ALA A 227 17.28 25.57 10.74
N ASN A 228 17.78 25.46 9.51
CA ASN A 228 19.17 25.70 9.12
C ASN A 228 19.47 27.15 8.80
N GLY A 229 18.45 28.03 8.79
CA GLY A 229 18.61 29.45 8.45
C GLY A 229 18.79 29.72 6.95
N ASP A 230 18.58 28.73 6.07
CA ASP A 230 18.67 28.81 4.61
C ASP A 230 17.38 29.37 3.97
N VAL A 231 16.91 30.49 4.54
CA VAL A 231 15.70 31.20 4.11
C VAL A 231 15.94 32.72 4.26
N PRO A 232 15.16 33.58 3.56
CA PRO A 232 15.18 35.01 3.75
C PRO A 232 14.95 35.40 5.21
N ASP A 233 15.54 36.55 5.64
CA ASP A 233 15.46 37.04 7.02
C ASP A 233 14.04 37.13 7.57
N THR A 234 13.04 37.35 6.69
CA THR A 234 11.62 37.42 7.05
C THR A 234 11.03 36.07 7.48
N LEU A 235 11.74 34.97 7.26
CA LEU A 235 11.27 33.60 7.55
C LEU A 235 12.18 32.86 8.56
N LYS A 236 13.34 33.38 8.93
CA LYS A 236 14.35 32.70 9.78
C LYS A 236 13.84 32.30 11.16
N ASP A 237 13.02 33.14 11.79
CA ASP A 237 12.53 32.91 13.15
C ASP A 237 11.11 32.31 13.17
N ARG A 238 10.56 32.00 12.02
CA ARG A 238 9.20 31.42 11.93
C ARG A 238 9.17 29.94 12.24
N ARG A 239 8.05 29.50 12.79
CA ARG A 239 7.76 28.09 13.07
C ARG A 239 6.76 27.57 12.06
N LEU A 240 7.05 26.42 11.45
CA LEU A 240 6.13 25.71 10.59
C LEU A 240 5.42 24.63 11.40
N MET A 241 4.09 24.78 11.54
CA MET A 241 3.24 23.88 12.30
C MET A 241 2.34 23.10 11.35
N SER A 242 2.40 21.77 11.36
CA SER A 242 1.50 20.90 10.59
C SER A 242 0.23 20.63 11.36
N LEU A 243 -0.91 21.02 10.81
CA LEU A 243 -2.23 20.79 11.41
C LEU A 243 -2.65 19.32 11.28
N ASP A 244 -2.97 18.68 12.38
CA ASP A 244 -3.50 17.31 12.42
C ASP A 244 -5.03 17.35 12.40
N LEU A 245 -5.60 17.14 11.20
CA LEU A 245 -7.05 17.08 11.00
C LEU A 245 -7.69 15.88 11.70
N GLY A 246 -6.98 14.75 11.76
CA GLY A 246 -7.45 13.56 12.45
C GLY A 246 -7.67 13.81 13.94
N SER A 247 -6.70 14.43 14.62
CA SER A 247 -6.80 14.81 16.04
C SER A 247 -7.88 15.87 16.31
N LEU A 248 -8.12 16.78 15.37
CA LEU A 248 -9.19 17.77 15.49
C LEU A 248 -10.59 17.13 15.47
N ILE A 249 -10.77 16.08 14.67
CA ILE A 249 -12.04 15.39 14.48
C ILE A 249 -12.23 14.28 15.53
N ALA A 250 -11.15 13.61 15.94
CA ALA A 250 -11.21 12.48 16.87
C ALA A 250 -11.86 12.89 18.20
N GLY A 251 -12.90 12.14 18.62
CA GLY A 251 -13.62 12.37 19.86
C GLY A 251 -14.59 13.58 19.86
N ALA A 252 -14.68 14.35 18.78
CA ALA A 252 -15.70 15.40 18.66
C ALA A 252 -17.06 14.75 18.36
N LYS A 253 -17.96 14.74 19.36
CA LYS A 253 -19.32 14.18 19.22
C LYS A 253 -20.26 15.11 18.46
N TYR A 254 -19.99 16.40 18.49
CA TYR A 254 -20.81 17.44 17.89
C TYR A 254 -19.98 18.38 17.04
N ARG A 255 -20.59 18.93 15.99
CA ARG A 255 -19.98 19.91 15.07
C ARG A 255 -19.33 21.10 15.80
N GLY A 256 -19.96 21.61 16.86
CA GLY A 256 -19.47 22.74 17.64
C GLY A 256 -18.11 22.50 18.30
N GLU A 257 -17.80 21.27 18.72
CA GLU A 257 -16.53 20.92 19.37
C GLU A 257 -15.36 21.04 18.37
N PHE A 258 -15.51 20.54 17.15
CA PHE A 258 -14.52 20.69 16.07
C PHE A 258 -14.29 22.19 15.74
N GLU A 259 -15.38 22.96 15.58
CA GLU A 259 -15.30 24.39 15.29
C GLU A 259 -14.57 25.15 16.42
N GLU A 260 -14.80 24.78 17.67
CA GLU A 260 -14.12 25.39 18.84
C GLU A 260 -12.63 25.03 18.88
N ARG A 261 -12.25 23.78 18.61
CA ARG A 261 -10.85 23.34 18.54
C ARG A 261 -10.10 24.07 17.42
N LEU A 262 -10.66 24.11 16.22
CA LEU A 262 -10.08 24.84 15.10
C LEU A 262 -9.97 26.33 15.38
N LYS A 263 -10.99 26.94 16.00
CA LYS A 263 -10.96 28.34 16.42
C LYS A 263 -9.84 28.58 17.44
N GLY A 264 -9.63 27.65 18.39
CA GLY A 264 -8.53 27.71 19.34
C GLY A 264 -7.16 27.75 18.65
N VAL A 265 -6.94 26.85 17.66
CA VAL A 265 -5.70 26.85 16.85
C VAL A 265 -5.52 28.17 16.12
N LEU A 266 -6.57 28.67 15.45
CA LEU A 266 -6.50 29.92 14.67
C LEU A 266 -6.25 31.15 15.57
N ASP A 267 -6.84 31.18 16.77
CA ASP A 267 -6.62 32.28 17.71
C ASP A 267 -5.18 32.29 18.28
N GLU A 268 -4.55 31.11 18.49
CA GLU A 268 -3.14 31.01 18.88
C GLU A 268 -2.20 31.42 17.74
N VAL A 269 -2.51 31.00 16.49
CA VAL A 269 -1.72 31.42 15.31
C VAL A 269 -1.78 32.95 15.12
N LYS A 270 -2.97 33.54 15.30
CA LYS A 270 -3.12 35.02 15.23
C LYS A 270 -2.36 35.74 16.33
N ALA A 271 -2.41 35.21 17.58
CA ALA A 271 -1.68 35.80 18.71
C ALA A 271 -0.16 35.75 18.53
N ALA A 272 0.37 34.88 17.70
CA ALA A 272 1.77 34.79 17.35
C ALA A 272 2.20 35.84 16.28
N GLU A 273 1.34 36.79 15.89
CA GLU A 273 1.64 37.96 15.02
C GLU A 273 2.44 37.63 13.74
N GLY A 274 2.23 36.45 13.18
CA GLY A 274 2.85 35.99 11.96
C GLY A 274 4.11 35.12 12.13
N ASP A 275 4.53 34.82 13.34
CA ASP A 275 5.68 33.92 13.61
C ASP A 275 5.39 32.46 13.30
N ILE A 276 4.12 32.12 13.12
CA ILE A 276 3.67 30.74 12.81
C ILE A 276 3.15 30.66 11.37
N ILE A 277 3.66 29.68 10.64
CA ILE A 277 3.15 29.25 9.34
C ILE A 277 2.42 27.91 9.57
N LEU A 278 1.16 27.83 9.17
CA LEU A 278 0.35 26.63 9.33
C LEU A 278 0.40 25.78 8.05
N PHE A 279 0.89 24.56 8.12
CA PHE A 279 0.78 23.58 7.03
C PHE A 279 -0.52 22.81 7.18
N ILE A 280 -1.31 22.78 6.12
CA ILE A 280 -2.61 22.09 6.05
C ILE A 280 -2.56 21.07 4.92
N ASP A 281 -2.34 19.82 5.29
CA ASP A 281 -2.46 18.74 4.32
C ASP A 281 -3.94 18.45 4.02
N GLU A 282 -4.23 18.00 2.80
CA GLU A 282 -5.61 17.78 2.33
C GLU A 282 -6.55 18.96 2.62
N MET A 283 -6.09 20.19 2.35
CA MET A 283 -6.81 21.43 2.68
C MET A 283 -8.26 21.46 2.19
N HIS A 284 -8.59 20.65 1.18
CA HIS A 284 -9.94 20.52 0.64
C HIS A 284 -10.93 19.95 1.67
N GLN A 285 -10.48 19.14 2.63
CA GLN A 285 -11.33 18.62 3.71
C GLN A 285 -11.85 19.75 4.60
N LEU A 286 -11.04 20.77 4.87
CA LEU A 286 -11.46 21.94 5.64
C LEU A 286 -12.35 22.91 4.85
N ILE A 287 -12.12 23.01 3.52
CA ILE A 287 -12.79 24.01 2.69
C ILE A 287 -14.08 23.45 2.04
N GLY A 288 -14.12 22.15 1.77
CA GLY A 288 -15.17 21.49 1.00
C GLY A 288 -16.27 20.83 1.80
N ALA A 289 -16.10 20.67 3.09
CA ALA A 289 -17.01 19.92 3.96
C ALA A 289 -18.44 20.50 4.11
N GLY A 290 -18.74 21.67 3.58
CA GLY A 290 -20.00 22.40 3.79
C GLY A 290 -21.15 22.12 2.81
N LYS A 291 -21.02 21.22 1.82
CA LYS A 291 -22.03 21.04 0.74
C LYS A 291 -22.90 19.79 0.86
N SER A 292 -22.63 18.87 1.74
CA SER A 292 -23.53 17.76 2.08
C SER A 292 -24.24 18.04 3.39
N GLU A 293 -25.53 17.69 3.50
CA GLU A 293 -26.32 17.85 4.73
C GLU A 293 -25.59 17.19 5.91
N GLY A 294 -25.08 18.04 6.85
CA GLY A 294 -24.36 17.59 8.05
C GLY A 294 -22.83 17.74 8.01
N ALA A 295 -22.22 18.20 6.92
CA ALA A 295 -20.76 18.33 6.82
C ALA A 295 -20.23 19.67 7.40
N MET A 296 -19.00 19.62 7.94
CA MET A 296 -18.32 20.69 8.67
C MET A 296 -17.87 21.80 7.72
N ASP A 297 -18.30 23.05 7.90
CA ASP A 297 -17.85 24.21 7.10
C ASP A 297 -16.75 25.00 7.85
N ALA A 298 -15.57 24.42 7.95
CA ALA A 298 -14.39 25.07 8.50
C ALA A 298 -13.89 26.23 7.62
N GLY A 299 -14.26 26.24 6.35
CA GLY A 299 -13.89 27.30 5.41
C GLY A 299 -14.33 28.68 5.88
N ASN A 300 -15.50 28.80 6.54
CA ASN A 300 -15.99 30.08 7.06
C ASN A 300 -15.16 30.63 8.23
N LEU A 301 -14.43 29.79 8.96
CA LEU A 301 -13.50 30.20 10.01
C LEU A 301 -12.16 30.67 9.44
N LEU A 302 -11.67 30.00 8.38
CA LEU A 302 -10.38 30.31 7.74
C LEU A 302 -10.45 31.57 6.85
N LYS A 303 -11.52 31.75 6.09
CA LYS A 303 -11.68 32.86 5.13
C LYS A 303 -11.45 34.24 5.74
N PRO A 304 -12.00 34.62 6.91
CA PRO A 304 -11.76 35.91 7.52
C PRO A 304 -10.29 36.13 7.91
N ALA A 305 -9.64 35.12 8.48
CA ALA A 305 -8.24 35.18 8.90
C ALA A 305 -7.28 35.32 7.70
N LEU A 306 -7.53 34.54 6.63
CA LEU A 306 -6.82 34.66 5.36
C LEU A 306 -7.05 36.03 4.68
N ALA A 307 -8.30 36.55 4.75
CA ALA A 307 -8.66 37.82 4.13
C ALA A 307 -7.96 39.00 4.79
N ARG A 308 -7.77 38.99 6.10
CA ARG A 308 -7.09 40.04 6.86
C ARG A 308 -5.57 39.88 6.86
N GLY A 309 -5.04 38.72 6.35
CA GLY A 309 -3.60 38.44 6.39
C GLY A 309 -3.08 38.05 7.79
N GLU A 310 -4.00 37.66 8.69
CA GLU A 310 -3.70 37.19 10.05
C GLU A 310 -3.22 35.75 10.10
N LEU A 311 -3.42 35.01 8.99
CA LEU A 311 -3.02 33.62 8.85
C LEU A 311 -2.09 33.46 7.65
N HIS A 312 -0.90 32.93 7.91
CA HIS A 312 0.02 32.41 6.90
C HIS A 312 -0.09 30.90 6.85
N CYS A 313 -0.40 30.35 5.68
CA CYS A 313 -0.52 28.90 5.54
C CYS A 313 0.07 28.38 4.24
N VAL A 314 0.49 27.12 4.28
CA VAL A 314 0.84 26.30 3.12
C VAL A 314 -0.21 25.21 3.03
N GLY A 315 -0.98 25.17 1.97
CA GLY A 315 -1.98 24.13 1.74
C GLY A 315 -1.45 23.05 0.80
N ALA A 316 -1.89 21.79 0.98
CA ALA A 316 -1.62 20.72 0.02
C ALA A 316 -2.96 20.09 -0.40
N THR A 317 -3.11 19.76 -1.70
CA THR A 317 -4.32 19.15 -2.26
C THR A 317 -4.05 18.55 -3.65
N THR A 318 -5.02 17.85 -4.22
CA THR A 318 -4.98 17.40 -5.62
C THR A 318 -5.47 18.50 -6.58
N LEU A 319 -5.20 18.34 -7.88
CA LEU A 319 -5.62 19.33 -8.89
C LEU A 319 -7.15 19.41 -9.01
N ASP A 320 -7.82 18.26 -8.97
CA ASP A 320 -9.29 18.21 -9.11
C ASP A 320 -9.99 18.83 -7.89
N GLU A 321 -9.47 18.58 -6.70
CA GLU A 321 -9.98 19.18 -5.46
C GLU A 321 -9.70 20.67 -5.39
N TYR A 322 -8.53 21.12 -5.84
CA TYR A 322 -8.21 22.54 -5.94
C TYR A 322 -9.19 23.26 -6.86
N ARG A 323 -9.45 22.71 -8.05
CA ARG A 323 -10.45 23.25 -8.99
C ARG A 323 -11.86 23.26 -8.40
N LYS A 324 -12.24 22.20 -7.71
CA LYS A 324 -13.59 22.03 -7.15
C LYS A 324 -13.88 22.95 -5.98
N TYR A 325 -12.90 23.19 -5.09
CA TYR A 325 -13.10 23.84 -3.80
C TYR A 325 -12.42 25.19 -3.66
N VAL A 326 -11.25 25.42 -4.27
CA VAL A 326 -10.47 26.66 -4.12
C VAL A 326 -10.73 27.62 -5.27
N GLU A 327 -10.64 27.16 -6.53
CA GLU A 327 -10.84 28.04 -7.70
C GLU A 327 -12.26 28.58 -7.82
N LYS A 328 -13.26 27.81 -7.35
CA LYS A 328 -14.66 28.24 -7.37
C LYS A 328 -14.99 29.25 -6.28
N ASP A 329 -14.13 29.45 -5.31
CA ASP A 329 -14.30 30.43 -4.24
C ASP A 329 -13.42 31.66 -4.48
N PRO A 330 -13.99 32.82 -4.84
CA PRO A 330 -13.22 34.03 -5.18
C PRO A 330 -12.38 34.56 -4.01
N ALA A 331 -12.76 34.29 -2.75
CA ALA A 331 -12.04 34.74 -1.57
C ALA A 331 -10.76 33.93 -1.39
N LEU A 332 -10.82 32.60 -1.60
CA LEU A 332 -9.68 31.71 -1.51
C LEU A 332 -8.75 31.84 -2.73
N GLN A 333 -9.29 31.93 -3.93
CA GLN A 333 -8.51 32.08 -5.17
C GLN A 333 -7.61 33.33 -5.16
N ARG A 334 -8.05 34.41 -4.49
CA ARG A 334 -7.27 35.64 -4.35
C ARG A 334 -6.18 35.55 -3.30
N ARG A 335 -6.16 34.51 -2.48
CA ARG A 335 -5.23 34.35 -1.34
C ARG A 335 -4.23 33.22 -1.52
N PHE A 336 -4.61 32.17 -2.24
CA PHE A 336 -3.73 31.06 -2.54
C PHE A 336 -3.03 31.24 -3.89
N GLN A 337 -1.76 30.86 -3.94
CA GLN A 337 -0.96 30.80 -5.15
C GLN A 337 -0.58 29.34 -5.43
N PRO A 338 -0.99 28.77 -6.59
CA PRO A 338 -0.67 27.39 -6.90
C PRO A 338 0.83 27.17 -7.11
N VAL A 339 1.34 26.06 -6.58
CA VAL A 339 2.65 25.47 -6.84
C VAL A 339 2.40 24.06 -7.31
N MET A 340 2.67 23.80 -8.59
CA MET A 340 2.49 22.48 -9.17
C MET A 340 3.60 21.55 -8.70
N VAL A 341 3.20 20.37 -8.21
CA VAL A 341 4.11 19.32 -7.75
C VAL A 341 3.90 18.12 -8.67
N GLY A 342 4.79 17.97 -9.63
CA GLY A 342 4.74 16.86 -10.59
C GLY A 342 5.29 15.55 -10.01
N GLU A 343 4.99 14.44 -10.68
CA GLU A 343 5.65 13.16 -10.43
C GLU A 343 7.15 13.29 -10.77
N PRO A 344 8.07 12.88 -9.88
CA PRO A 344 9.49 12.89 -10.16
C PRO A 344 9.85 11.87 -11.24
N THR A 345 10.97 12.11 -11.93
CA THR A 345 11.51 11.13 -12.86
C THR A 345 12.02 9.88 -12.14
N VAL A 346 12.28 8.80 -12.89
CA VAL A 346 12.90 7.59 -12.31
C VAL A 346 14.27 7.93 -11.71
N GLU A 347 15.06 8.79 -12.35
CA GLU A 347 16.38 9.22 -11.91
C GLU A 347 16.33 10.03 -10.62
N ASP A 348 15.37 10.97 -10.51
CA ASP A 348 15.11 11.71 -9.28
C ASP A 348 14.67 10.77 -8.16
N THR A 349 13.79 9.80 -8.48
CA THR A 349 13.32 8.80 -7.51
C THR A 349 14.46 7.94 -6.98
N ILE A 350 15.38 7.49 -7.84
CA ILE A 350 16.58 6.75 -7.40
C ILE A 350 17.39 7.60 -6.41
N SER A 351 17.55 8.90 -6.70
CA SER A 351 18.26 9.82 -5.80
C SER A 351 17.55 10.00 -4.46
N ILE A 352 16.21 10.10 -4.48
CA ILE A 352 15.37 10.16 -3.27
C ILE A 352 15.53 8.89 -2.43
N LEU A 353 15.41 7.71 -3.04
CA LEU A 353 15.53 6.44 -2.34
C LEU A 353 16.93 6.24 -1.74
N ARG A 354 17.99 6.66 -2.46
CA ARG A 354 19.35 6.65 -1.91
C ARG A 354 19.50 7.49 -0.66
N GLY A 355 18.83 8.65 -0.60
CA GLY A 355 18.82 9.51 0.59
C GLY A 355 18.01 8.93 1.75
N LEU A 356 16.98 8.13 1.48
CA LEU A 356 16.15 7.48 2.49
C LEU A 356 16.72 6.15 2.96
N LYS A 357 17.62 5.54 2.17
CA LYS A 357 18.17 4.19 2.36
C LYS A 357 18.61 3.92 3.80
N GLU A 358 19.48 4.77 4.36
CA GLU A 358 20.06 4.54 5.69
C GLU A 358 18.98 4.46 6.79
N LYS A 359 17.91 5.26 6.69
CA LYS A 359 16.81 5.24 7.66
C LYS A 359 15.98 3.95 7.58
N TYR A 360 15.71 3.48 6.35
CA TYR A 360 15.00 2.21 6.16
C TYR A 360 15.86 1.01 6.56
N GLU A 361 17.16 1.02 6.27
CA GLU A 361 18.12 0.02 6.73
C GLU A 361 18.16 -0.06 8.27
N LEU A 362 18.14 1.10 8.93
CA LEU A 362 18.10 1.17 10.39
C LEU A 362 16.78 0.65 10.96
N HIS A 363 15.65 1.07 10.37
CA HIS A 363 14.33 0.68 10.85
C HIS A 363 14.08 -0.84 10.75
N HIS A 364 14.49 -1.44 9.62
CA HIS A 364 14.28 -2.87 9.37
C HIS A 364 15.45 -3.74 9.82
N GLY A 365 16.63 -3.17 10.10
CA GLY A 365 17.82 -3.93 10.48
C GLY A 365 18.41 -4.79 9.36
N VAL A 366 18.11 -4.43 8.08
CA VAL A 366 18.56 -5.13 6.87
C VAL A 366 19.27 -4.15 5.94
N ARG A 367 20.20 -4.66 5.11
CA ARG A 367 20.90 -3.86 4.11
C ARG A 367 20.09 -3.78 2.82
N ILE A 368 20.04 -2.60 2.21
CA ILE A 368 19.37 -2.37 0.91
C ILE A 368 20.46 -2.14 -0.14
N THR A 369 20.51 -2.99 -1.17
CA THR A 369 21.49 -2.83 -2.24
C THR A 369 21.12 -1.68 -3.19
N ASP A 370 22.10 -1.08 -3.85
CA ASP A 370 21.82 -0.04 -4.87
C ASP A 370 21.00 -0.61 -6.04
N GLY A 371 21.23 -1.89 -6.37
CA GLY A 371 20.43 -2.61 -7.37
C GLY A 371 18.95 -2.72 -6.98
N ALA A 372 18.64 -2.89 -5.68
CA ALA A 372 17.26 -2.87 -5.21
C ALA A 372 16.59 -1.50 -5.37
N ILE A 373 17.34 -0.41 -5.08
CA ILE A 373 16.84 0.97 -5.25
C ILE A 373 16.51 1.27 -6.72
N VAL A 374 17.43 0.92 -7.61
CA VAL A 374 17.22 1.07 -9.06
C VAL A 374 16.04 0.22 -9.52
N ALA A 375 15.95 -1.03 -9.07
CA ALA A 375 14.82 -1.91 -9.37
C ALA A 375 13.50 -1.36 -8.82
N ALA A 376 13.44 -0.88 -7.58
CA ALA A 376 12.23 -0.29 -6.99
C ALA A 376 11.72 0.89 -7.82
N SER A 377 12.60 1.79 -8.25
CA SER A 377 12.24 2.96 -9.05
C SER A 377 11.81 2.58 -10.47
N THR A 378 12.54 1.70 -11.15
CA THR A 378 12.26 1.33 -12.54
C THR A 378 11.07 0.40 -12.67
N LEU A 379 10.97 -0.62 -11.79
CA LEU A 379 9.88 -1.59 -11.84
C LEU A 379 8.56 -0.98 -11.38
N SER A 380 8.57 -0.12 -10.34
CA SER A 380 7.34 0.57 -9.93
C SER A 380 6.82 1.50 -11.01
N ASN A 381 7.70 2.25 -11.66
CA ASN A 381 7.31 3.13 -12.77
C ASN A 381 6.70 2.35 -13.94
N ARG A 382 7.27 1.18 -14.25
CA ARG A 382 6.85 0.36 -15.39
C ARG A 382 5.60 -0.48 -15.10
N TYR A 383 5.46 -1.03 -13.90
CA TYR A 383 4.47 -2.08 -13.60
C TYR A 383 3.33 -1.63 -12.68
N ILE A 384 3.50 -0.53 -11.94
CA ILE A 384 2.48 0.02 -11.04
C ILE A 384 1.98 1.34 -11.62
N THR A 385 0.81 1.29 -12.30
CA THR A 385 0.26 2.42 -13.06
C THR A 385 -0.81 3.21 -12.31
N ASP A 386 -1.32 2.66 -11.21
CA ASP A 386 -2.39 3.25 -10.39
C ASP A 386 -1.88 4.16 -9.26
N ARG A 387 -0.55 4.26 -9.10
CA ARG A 387 0.13 5.07 -8.08
C ARG A 387 1.28 5.86 -8.69
N PHE A 388 1.75 6.89 -8.00
CA PHE A 388 2.78 7.81 -8.49
C PHE A 388 4.11 7.64 -7.75
N LEU A 389 5.21 7.98 -8.44
CA LEU A 389 6.53 8.11 -7.84
C LEU A 389 6.57 9.37 -6.95
N PRO A 390 7.38 9.38 -5.86
CA PRO A 390 8.26 8.30 -5.40
C PRO A 390 7.57 7.28 -4.49
N ASP A 391 6.35 7.52 -4.06
CA ASP A 391 5.61 6.76 -3.03
C ASP A 391 5.56 5.25 -3.33
N LYS A 392 5.16 4.87 -4.55
CA LYS A 392 5.13 3.46 -4.97
C LYS A 392 6.50 2.77 -4.93
N ALA A 393 7.59 3.50 -5.15
CA ALA A 393 8.94 2.94 -5.10
C ALA A 393 9.45 2.84 -3.64
N ILE A 394 9.09 3.79 -2.79
CA ILE A 394 9.35 3.76 -1.35
C ILE A 394 8.65 2.56 -0.72
N ASP A 395 7.36 2.38 -1.01
CA ASP A 395 6.57 1.27 -0.48
C ASP A 395 7.12 -0.11 -0.90
N LEU A 396 7.60 -0.24 -2.16
CA LEU A 396 8.26 -1.48 -2.59
C LEU A 396 9.53 -1.77 -1.80
N MET A 397 10.33 -0.74 -1.55
CA MET A 397 11.55 -0.87 -0.76
C MET A 397 11.23 -1.23 0.69
N ASP A 398 10.22 -0.58 1.29
CA ASP A 398 9.75 -0.82 2.64
C ASP A 398 9.20 -2.24 2.82
N GLU A 399 8.31 -2.69 1.92
CA GLU A 399 7.75 -4.04 1.96
C GLU A 399 8.82 -5.12 1.74
N ALA A 400 9.76 -4.91 0.81
CA ALA A 400 10.84 -5.85 0.59
C ALA A 400 11.76 -5.96 1.82
N ALA A 401 12.10 -4.83 2.43
CA ALA A 401 12.90 -4.80 3.65
C ALA A 401 12.17 -5.46 4.84
N SER A 402 10.88 -5.18 5.01
CA SER A 402 10.03 -5.82 6.02
C SER A 402 9.96 -7.32 5.85
N ARG A 403 9.88 -7.80 4.59
CA ARG A 403 9.86 -9.24 4.28
C ARG A 403 11.16 -9.92 4.66
N ILE A 404 12.31 -9.36 4.25
CA ILE A 404 13.62 -9.92 4.59
C ILE A 404 13.79 -9.95 6.12
N ARG A 405 13.40 -8.87 6.81
CA ARG A 405 13.39 -8.87 8.28
C ARG A 405 12.55 -10.01 8.86
N MET A 406 11.34 -10.22 8.33
CA MET A 406 10.47 -11.30 8.79
C MET A 406 11.07 -12.68 8.50
N GLU A 407 11.78 -12.86 7.36
CA GLU A 407 12.52 -14.09 7.04
C GLU A 407 13.69 -14.32 8.03
N VAL A 408 14.36 -13.26 8.44
CA VAL A 408 15.43 -13.32 9.48
C VAL A 408 14.85 -13.64 10.87
N GLU A 409 13.71 -13.05 11.23
CA GLU A 409 13.09 -13.24 12.55
C GLU A 409 12.33 -14.57 12.68
N SER A 410 11.78 -15.11 11.60
CA SER A 410 11.04 -16.37 11.56
C SER A 410 11.95 -17.57 11.26
N LYS A 411 11.47 -18.77 11.58
CA LYS A 411 12.18 -19.99 11.22
C LYS A 411 12.23 -20.15 9.69
N PRO A 412 13.41 -20.45 9.09
CA PRO A 412 13.50 -20.76 7.66
C PRO A 412 12.60 -21.92 7.25
N GLU A 413 12.06 -21.85 6.04
CA GLU A 413 11.14 -22.85 5.48
C GLU A 413 11.70 -24.28 5.54
N ALA A 414 13.03 -24.43 5.37
CA ALA A 414 13.70 -25.72 5.47
C ALA A 414 13.54 -26.35 6.87
N ILE A 415 13.67 -25.54 7.95
CA ILE A 415 13.49 -26.01 9.32
C ILE A 415 11.99 -26.27 9.59
N GLU A 416 11.11 -25.41 9.11
CA GLU A 416 9.66 -25.59 9.30
C GLU A 416 9.13 -26.85 8.62
N ASN A 417 9.61 -27.17 7.41
CA ASN A 417 9.25 -28.41 6.73
C ASN A 417 9.76 -29.66 7.46
N LEU A 418 10.98 -29.61 8.01
CA LEU A 418 11.49 -30.68 8.87
C LEU A 418 10.64 -30.84 10.14
N ASP A 419 10.31 -29.74 10.82
CA ASP A 419 9.49 -29.76 12.03
C ASP A 419 8.10 -30.34 11.74
N ARG A 420 7.46 -29.97 10.64
CA ARG A 420 6.17 -30.53 10.21
C ARG A 420 6.28 -32.04 9.94
N ARG A 421 7.35 -32.46 9.26
CA ARG A 421 7.58 -33.88 8.99
C ARG A 421 7.82 -34.68 10.27
N ILE A 422 8.60 -34.13 11.19
CA ILE A 422 8.83 -34.75 12.52
C ILE A 422 7.51 -34.89 13.28
N ILE A 423 6.64 -33.89 13.27
CA ILE A 423 5.31 -33.96 13.91
C ILE A 423 4.45 -35.04 13.26
N GLN A 424 4.41 -35.14 11.93
CA GLN A 424 3.67 -36.20 11.24
C GLN A 424 4.16 -37.59 11.63
N LEU A 425 5.49 -37.82 11.62
CA LEU A 425 6.07 -39.10 12.01
C LEU A 425 5.86 -39.42 13.50
N LYS A 426 5.87 -38.43 14.39
CA LYS A 426 5.51 -38.61 15.79
C LYS A 426 4.07 -39.07 15.99
N ILE A 427 3.13 -38.52 15.21
CA ILE A 427 1.74 -38.96 15.23
C ILE A 427 1.60 -40.40 14.70
N GLU A 428 2.28 -40.72 13.58
CA GLU A 428 2.31 -42.07 13.02
C GLU A 428 2.92 -43.06 14.03
N ARG A 429 4.02 -42.70 14.70
CA ARG A 429 4.65 -43.50 15.76
C ARG A 429 3.68 -43.82 16.88
N GLU A 430 2.94 -42.85 17.39
CA GLU A 430 1.98 -43.07 18.51
C GLU A 430 0.77 -43.95 18.04
N ALA A 431 0.44 -43.94 16.77
CA ALA A 431 -0.57 -44.85 16.20
C ALA A 431 0.00 -46.27 16.10
N LEU A 432 1.19 -46.45 15.50
CA LEU A 432 1.83 -47.73 15.31
C LEU A 432 2.19 -48.46 16.63
N LYS A 433 2.53 -47.75 17.71
CA LYS A 433 2.72 -48.34 19.04
C LYS A 433 1.51 -49.09 19.60
N ARG A 434 0.33 -48.87 19.07
CA ARG A 434 -0.89 -49.56 19.52
C ARG A 434 -1.22 -50.80 18.68
N GLU A 435 -0.51 -51.01 17.57
CA GLU A 435 -0.63 -52.17 16.71
C GLU A 435 0.39 -53.25 17.10
N THR A 436 0.06 -54.52 16.86
CA THR A 436 0.89 -55.65 17.29
C THR A 436 1.24 -56.61 16.14
N ASP A 437 0.93 -56.27 14.91
CA ASP A 437 1.28 -57.06 13.74
C ASP A 437 2.74 -56.80 13.30
N ASP A 438 3.37 -57.81 12.72
CA ASP A 438 4.81 -57.77 12.35
C ASP A 438 5.15 -56.65 11.39
N ALA A 439 4.23 -56.33 10.43
CA ALA A 439 4.43 -55.25 9.49
C ALA A 439 4.44 -53.85 10.18
N SER A 440 3.58 -53.65 11.19
CA SER A 440 3.54 -52.41 11.99
C SER A 440 4.76 -52.28 12.87
N VAL A 441 5.33 -53.38 13.39
CA VAL A 441 6.58 -53.38 14.19
C VAL A 441 7.77 -53.01 13.30
N ASP A 442 7.93 -53.62 12.10
CA ASP A 442 8.99 -53.29 11.14
C ASP A 442 8.91 -51.79 10.68
N ARG A 443 7.69 -51.33 10.47
CA ARG A 443 7.45 -49.92 10.10
C ARG A 443 7.82 -48.97 11.27
N LEU A 444 7.52 -49.33 12.50
CA LEU A 444 7.86 -48.53 13.70
C LEU A 444 9.36 -48.40 13.85
N ASP A 445 10.15 -49.49 13.69
CA ASP A 445 11.61 -49.46 13.80
C ASP A 445 12.24 -48.59 12.73
N THR A 446 11.76 -48.66 11.46
CA THR A 446 12.22 -47.81 10.40
C THR A 446 11.90 -46.33 10.68
N LEU A 447 10.69 -46.07 11.18
CA LEU A 447 10.21 -44.72 11.48
C LEU A 447 10.97 -44.09 12.66
N GLU A 448 11.35 -44.85 13.67
CA GLU A 448 12.16 -44.37 14.78
C GLU A 448 13.56 -43.95 14.30
N GLY A 449 14.18 -44.73 13.41
CA GLY A 449 15.44 -44.36 12.76
C GLY A 449 15.32 -43.06 11.92
N ASP A 450 14.26 -42.91 11.14
CA ASP A 450 13.98 -41.67 10.37
C ASP A 450 13.77 -40.48 11.29
N LEU A 451 13.04 -40.67 12.40
CA LEU A 451 12.79 -39.63 13.40
C LEU A 451 14.09 -39.08 14.03
N VAL A 452 14.98 -39.97 14.46
CA VAL A 452 16.27 -39.57 15.05
C VAL A 452 17.08 -38.73 14.03
N ASN A 453 17.20 -39.20 12.78
CA ASN A 453 17.90 -38.47 11.74
C ASN A 453 17.31 -37.06 11.48
N LEU A 454 15.99 -36.96 11.40
CA LEU A 454 15.31 -35.69 11.12
C LEU A 454 15.40 -34.72 12.32
N GLU A 455 15.33 -35.24 13.55
CA GLU A 455 15.50 -34.47 14.77
C GLU A 455 16.93 -33.90 14.90
N GLU A 456 17.96 -34.70 14.56
CA GLU A 456 19.35 -34.25 14.52
C GLU A 456 19.55 -33.14 13.47
N GLN A 457 19.03 -33.33 12.26
CA GLN A 457 19.09 -32.32 11.20
C GLN A 457 18.37 -31.02 11.60
N SER A 458 17.19 -31.13 12.20
CA SER A 458 16.42 -29.95 12.66
C SER A 458 17.16 -29.21 13.79
N ALA A 459 17.78 -29.95 14.72
CA ALA A 459 18.56 -29.38 15.82
C ALA A 459 19.82 -28.65 15.32
N GLU A 460 20.57 -29.26 14.37
CA GLU A 460 21.75 -28.65 13.76
C GLU A 460 21.39 -27.34 13.04
N LEU A 461 20.40 -27.39 12.14
CA LEU A 461 19.94 -26.22 11.41
C LEU A 461 19.38 -25.13 12.33
N THR A 462 18.64 -25.51 13.37
CA THR A 462 18.12 -24.57 14.37
C THR A 462 19.23 -23.89 15.16
N THR A 463 20.28 -24.61 15.52
CA THR A 463 21.45 -24.06 16.24
C THR A 463 22.20 -23.07 15.34
N ARG A 464 22.41 -23.44 14.09
CA ARG A 464 23.04 -22.58 13.09
C ARG A 464 22.22 -21.31 12.85
N TRP A 465 20.91 -21.43 12.63
CA TRP A 465 19.98 -20.30 12.46
C TRP A 465 19.99 -19.36 13.66
N LYS A 466 19.93 -19.87 14.90
CA LYS A 466 20.01 -19.04 16.11
C LYS A 466 21.33 -18.27 16.18
N GLY A 467 22.47 -18.93 15.89
CA GLY A 467 23.77 -18.28 15.89
C GLY A 467 23.89 -17.18 14.82
N GLU A 468 23.32 -17.37 13.62
CA GLU A 468 23.27 -16.35 12.58
C GLU A 468 22.35 -15.18 13.00
N LYS A 469 21.17 -15.47 13.54
CA LYS A 469 20.22 -14.46 14.04
C LYS A 469 20.83 -13.58 15.15
N ASP A 470 21.56 -14.18 16.09
CA ASP A 470 22.20 -13.44 17.18
C ASP A 470 23.28 -12.48 16.66
N LYS A 471 24.02 -12.87 15.60
CA LYS A 471 24.99 -12.00 14.93
C LYS A 471 24.30 -10.80 14.26
N ILE A 472 23.23 -11.04 13.50
CA ILE A 472 22.45 -9.99 12.82
C ILE A 472 21.91 -8.98 13.84
N ASN A 473 21.35 -9.47 14.95
CA ASN A 473 20.86 -8.60 16.02
C ASN A 473 21.98 -7.77 16.68
N ALA A 474 23.19 -8.33 16.80
CA ALA A 474 24.35 -7.59 17.31
C ALA A 474 24.78 -6.48 16.35
N GLU A 475 24.83 -6.76 15.05
CA GLU A 475 25.12 -5.73 14.03
C GLU A 475 24.08 -4.62 14.00
N ALA A 476 22.79 -4.95 14.10
CA ALA A 476 21.71 -3.97 14.15
C ALA A 476 21.85 -3.01 15.33
N ARG A 477 22.22 -3.52 16.52
CA ARG A 477 22.48 -2.70 17.70
C ARG A 477 23.68 -1.75 17.53
N VAL A 478 24.75 -2.20 16.86
CA VAL A 478 25.90 -1.34 16.58
C VAL A 478 25.54 -0.24 15.58
N LYS A 479 24.73 -0.53 14.57
CA LYS A 479 24.20 0.48 13.62
C LYS A 479 23.35 1.53 14.33
N GLU A 480 22.45 1.11 15.23
CA GLU A 480 21.62 2.01 16.03
C GLU A 480 22.47 2.95 16.91
N GLN A 481 23.52 2.40 17.56
CA GLN A 481 24.45 3.20 18.35
C GLN A 481 25.25 4.18 17.48
N LEU A 482 25.63 3.79 16.26
CA LEU A 482 26.35 4.63 15.32
C LEU A 482 25.50 5.84 14.88
N ASP A 483 24.21 5.59 14.58
CA ASP A 483 23.29 6.66 14.18
C ASP A 483 22.96 7.59 15.34
N ALA A 484 22.77 7.07 16.55
CA ALA A 484 22.61 7.90 17.75
C ALA A 484 23.84 8.80 17.95
N ALA A 485 25.05 8.24 17.78
CA ALA A 485 26.29 9.03 17.89
C ALA A 485 26.44 10.08 16.79
N ARG A 486 26.00 9.81 15.56
CA ARG A 486 25.98 10.81 14.46
C ARG A 486 25.01 11.94 14.75
N LEU A 487 23.81 11.63 15.25
CA LEU A 487 22.83 12.63 15.64
C LEU A 487 23.34 13.51 16.79
N GLU A 488 23.98 12.91 17.80
CA GLU A 488 24.61 13.67 18.88
C GLU A 488 25.75 14.56 18.39
N LEU A 489 26.54 14.10 17.40
CA LEU A 489 27.58 14.91 16.77
C LEU A 489 27.00 16.15 16.07
N GLU A 490 25.93 15.97 15.28
CA GLU A 490 25.26 17.12 14.66
C GLU A 490 24.72 18.12 15.69
N GLN A 491 24.13 17.64 16.77
CA GLN A 491 23.63 18.51 17.85
C GLN A 491 24.77 19.25 18.55
N ALA A 492 25.87 18.55 18.84
CA ALA A 492 27.07 19.18 19.45
C ALA A 492 27.68 20.23 18.54
N GLN A 493 27.75 19.98 17.22
CA GLN A 493 28.23 20.97 16.25
C GLN A 493 27.32 22.21 16.17
N ARG A 494 26.00 22.03 16.14
CA ARG A 494 25.00 23.11 16.14
C ARG A 494 25.03 23.92 17.43
N SER A 495 25.25 23.30 18.58
CA SER A 495 25.34 23.97 19.88
C SER A 495 26.72 24.59 20.17
N GLY A 496 27.73 24.35 19.31
CA GLY A 496 29.08 24.83 19.47
C GLY A 496 29.91 24.08 20.52
N ASP A 497 29.45 22.92 20.97
CA ASP A 497 30.22 22.05 21.89
C ASP A 497 31.28 21.27 21.12
N LEU A 498 32.41 21.92 20.88
CA LEU A 498 33.55 21.37 20.13
C LEU A 498 34.24 20.23 20.86
N ALA A 499 34.14 20.14 22.18
CA ALA A 499 34.75 19.06 22.96
C ALA A 499 33.99 17.77 22.74
N LYS A 500 32.67 17.77 22.89
CA LYS A 500 31.79 16.62 22.62
C LYS A 500 31.82 16.21 21.16
N ALA A 501 31.81 17.17 20.24
CA ALA A 501 31.92 16.93 18.79
C ALA A 501 33.25 16.25 18.43
N GLY A 502 34.37 16.63 19.06
CA GLY A 502 35.67 15.97 18.88
C GLY A 502 35.71 14.52 19.41
N GLU A 503 35.15 14.26 20.59
CA GLU A 503 35.05 12.92 21.17
C GLU A 503 34.25 11.98 20.29
N LEU A 504 33.09 12.43 19.82
CA LEU A 504 32.22 11.66 18.92
C LEU A 504 32.88 11.40 17.57
N SER A 505 33.46 12.42 16.93
CA SER A 505 34.04 12.35 15.58
C SER A 505 35.31 11.52 15.50
N TYR A 506 36.20 11.59 16.50
CA TYR A 506 37.51 10.93 16.47
C TYR A 506 37.60 9.69 17.36
N GLY A 507 36.65 9.50 18.29
CA GLY A 507 36.65 8.38 19.24
C GLY A 507 35.51 7.39 18.96
N THR A 508 34.29 7.81 19.27
CA THR A 508 33.11 6.88 19.32
C THR A 508 32.71 6.38 17.94
N ILE A 509 32.53 7.27 16.95
CA ILE A 509 32.06 6.91 15.60
C ILE A 509 33.05 5.97 14.89
N PRO A 510 34.38 6.27 14.85
CA PRO A 510 35.34 5.35 14.23
C PRO A 510 35.45 4.00 14.96
N GLY A 511 35.21 3.97 16.29
CA GLY A 511 35.19 2.73 17.07
C GLY A 511 34.04 1.83 16.68
N LEU A 512 32.81 2.41 16.58
CA LEU A 512 31.61 1.68 16.14
C LEU A 512 31.68 1.24 14.67
N GLN A 513 32.28 2.06 13.79
CA GLN A 513 32.50 1.67 12.40
C GLN A 513 33.42 0.47 12.26
N ARG A 514 34.53 0.39 13.03
CA ARG A 514 35.41 -0.79 13.03
C ARG A 514 34.68 -2.04 13.50
N GLN A 515 33.86 -1.92 14.55
CA GLN A 515 33.06 -3.05 15.05
C GLN A 515 32.10 -3.56 13.96
N LEU A 516 31.50 -2.64 13.19
CA LEU A 516 30.61 -2.99 12.08
C LEU A 516 31.37 -3.69 10.95
N ASP A 517 32.55 -3.19 10.57
CA ASP A 517 33.38 -3.78 9.50
C ASP A 517 33.92 -5.17 9.89
N GLU A 518 34.27 -5.38 11.16
CA GLU A 518 34.70 -6.68 11.68
C GLU A 518 33.56 -7.71 11.66
N ALA A 519 32.32 -7.27 11.98
CA ALA A 519 31.14 -8.11 11.93
C ALA A 519 30.77 -8.49 10.49
N ALA A 520 30.82 -7.55 9.53
CA ALA A 520 30.47 -7.76 8.13
C ALA A 520 31.41 -8.75 7.39
N GLY A 521 32.64 -8.94 7.85
CA GLY A 521 33.61 -9.84 7.22
C GLY A 521 33.32 -11.36 7.35
N ALA A 522 32.34 -11.74 8.19
CA ALA A 522 32.09 -13.14 8.58
C ALA A 522 30.97 -13.88 7.80
N THR A 523 30.33 -13.24 6.78
CA THR A 523 29.02 -13.69 6.26
C THR A 523 29.05 -14.49 4.96
N LYS A 524 30.18 -14.98 4.46
CA LYS A 524 30.21 -15.86 3.26
C LYS A 524 29.65 -17.25 3.58
N GLY A 525 28.41 -17.53 3.11
CA GLY A 525 27.75 -18.83 3.25
C GLY A 525 26.64 -18.88 4.31
N ALA A 526 26.10 -17.74 4.72
CA ALA A 526 25.00 -17.65 5.66
C ALA A 526 23.70 -18.26 5.10
N MET A 527 22.90 -18.86 5.98
CA MET A 527 21.58 -19.43 5.70
C MET A 527 20.52 -18.32 5.60
N LEU A 528 20.76 -17.20 6.31
CA LEU A 528 19.91 -16.02 6.33
C LEU A 528 20.43 -14.98 5.34
N ARG A 529 19.52 -14.38 4.58
CA ARG A 529 19.80 -13.24 3.71
C ARG A 529 19.59 -11.96 4.51
N GLU A 530 20.58 -11.10 4.53
CA GLU A 530 20.54 -9.80 5.23
C GLU A 530 20.37 -8.62 4.27
N GLU A 531 20.37 -8.88 2.97
CA GLU A 531 20.37 -7.86 1.93
C GLU A 531 19.11 -7.94 1.08
N VAL A 532 18.46 -6.79 0.90
CA VAL A 532 17.39 -6.60 -0.08
C VAL A 532 18.04 -6.42 -1.47
N THR A 533 17.68 -7.29 -2.39
CA THR A 533 18.20 -7.31 -3.76
C THR A 533 17.15 -6.87 -4.79
N ALA A 534 17.54 -6.70 -6.04
CA ALA A 534 16.63 -6.42 -7.13
C ALA A 534 15.57 -7.54 -7.31
N ASP A 535 15.94 -8.80 -7.04
CA ASP A 535 15.04 -9.94 -7.14
C ASP A 535 13.96 -9.90 -6.05
N ASP A 536 14.29 -9.43 -4.83
CA ASP A 536 13.31 -9.27 -3.77
C ASP A 536 12.28 -8.19 -4.10
N ILE A 537 12.73 -7.07 -4.66
CA ILE A 537 11.84 -6.02 -5.20
C ILE A 537 10.94 -6.57 -6.30
N ALA A 538 11.53 -7.32 -7.25
CA ALA A 538 10.77 -7.96 -8.32
C ALA A 538 9.70 -8.92 -7.77
N GLY A 539 10.01 -9.65 -6.69
CA GLY A 539 9.07 -10.51 -6.00
C GLY A 539 7.91 -9.76 -5.34
N VAL A 540 8.15 -8.57 -4.79
CA VAL A 540 7.07 -7.71 -4.27
C VAL A 540 6.19 -7.20 -5.41
N VAL A 541 6.80 -6.68 -6.48
CA VAL A 541 6.07 -6.22 -7.68
C VAL A 541 5.22 -7.35 -8.27
N SER A 542 5.78 -8.56 -8.35
CA SER A 542 5.07 -9.75 -8.84
C SER A 542 3.81 -10.04 -8.02
N ARG A 543 3.87 -9.92 -6.70
CA ARG A 543 2.69 -10.13 -5.83
C ARG A 543 1.64 -9.03 -5.96
N TRP A 544 2.05 -7.78 -6.07
CA TRP A 544 1.12 -6.65 -6.21
C TRP A 544 0.39 -6.65 -7.54
N THR A 545 1.13 -6.93 -8.62
CA THR A 545 0.62 -6.82 -9.98
C THR A 545 0.12 -8.15 -10.56
N GLY A 546 0.50 -9.28 -9.93
CA GLY A 546 0.26 -10.63 -10.47
C GLY A 546 1.15 -10.97 -11.68
N ILE A 547 2.18 -10.15 -11.96
CA ILE A 547 3.10 -10.34 -13.10
C ILE A 547 4.37 -11.05 -12.59
N PRO A 548 4.82 -12.14 -13.19
CA PRO A 548 6.01 -12.86 -12.74
C PRO A 548 7.31 -12.12 -13.09
N VAL A 549 7.53 -10.95 -12.48
CA VAL A 549 8.66 -10.04 -12.77
C VAL A 549 10.00 -10.69 -12.43
N GLU A 550 10.06 -11.55 -11.41
CA GLU A 550 11.27 -12.30 -11.03
C GLU A 550 11.83 -13.10 -12.20
N ARG A 551 10.96 -13.73 -12.99
CA ARG A 551 11.36 -14.50 -14.17
C ARG A 551 11.67 -13.63 -15.38
N MET A 552 11.19 -12.40 -15.41
CA MET A 552 11.41 -11.46 -16.52
C MET A 552 12.79 -10.80 -16.47
N LEU A 553 13.39 -10.63 -15.30
CA LEU A 553 14.71 -10.00 -15.14
C LEU A 553 15.86 -10.91 -15.60
N GLN A 554 15.73 -12.22 -15.39
CA GLN A 554 16.74 -13.19 -15.79
C GLN A 554 16.48 -13.70 -17.22
N GLY A 555 17.25 -13.20 -18.17
CA GLY A 555 17.24 -13.73 -19.55
C GLY A 555 16.10 -13.23 -20.44
N GLU A 556 15.47 -12.08 -20.18
CA GLU A 556 14.42 -11.51 -21.06
C GLU A 556 14.90 -11.43 -22.51
N ARG A 557 16.16 -11.05 -22.71
CA ARG A 557 16.78 -10.96 -24.05
C ARG A 557 16.85 -12.32 -24.73
N ASP A 558 17.34 -13.35 -24.03
CA ASP A 558 17.52 -14.69 -24.59
C ASP A 558 16.13 -15.37 -24.78
N LYS A 559 15.22 -15.14 -23.84
CA LYS A 559 13.82 -15.58 -23.94
C LYS A 559 13.14 -14.99 -25.19
N LEU A 560 13.27 -13.69 -25.44
CA LEU A 560 12.70 -13.02 -26.62
C LEU A 560 13.36 -13.48 -27.93
N LEU A 561 14.64 -13.81 -27.92
CA LEU A 561 15.32 -14.40 -29.08
C LEU A 561 14.84 -15.82 -29.37
N ALA A 562 14.52 -16.61 -28.35
CA ALA A 562 13.99 -17.98 -28.47
C ALA A 562 12.47 -18.05 -28.69
N MET A 563 11.77 -16.90 -28.76
CA MET A 563 10.30 -16.81 -28.82
C MET A 563 9.68 -17.65 -29.94
N GLU A 564 10.21 -17.55 -31.15
CA GLU A 564 9.70 -18.29 -32.33
C GLU A 564 9.79 -19.81 -32.10
N ALA A 565 10.94 -20.29 -31.61
CA ALA A 565 11.16 -21.71 -31.38
C ALA A 565 10.25 -22.24 -30.23
N THR A 566 10.02 -21.43 -29.20
CA THR A 566 9.19 -21.84 -28.07
C THR A 566 7.70 -21.89 -28.41
N ILE A 567 7.19 -20.84 -29.07
CA ILE A 567 5.77 -20.77 -29.49
C ILE A 567 5.50 -21.78 -30.59
N GLY A 568 6.46 -21.98 -31.51
CA GLY A 568 6.35 -22.96 -32.61
C GLY A 568 6.16 -24.41 -32.16
N LYS A 569 6.65 -24.78 -30.98
CA LYS A 569 6.39 -26.11 -30.39
C LYS A 569 4.92 -26.34 -30.06
N ARG A 570 4.17 -25.29 -29.79
CA ARG A 570 2.75 -25.34 -29.38
C ARG A 570 1.80 -24.99 -30.52
N VAL A 571 2.21 -24.09 -31.42
CA VAL A 571 1.41 -23.60 -32.55
C VAL A 571 1.96 -24.19 -33.85
N ILE A 572 1.38 -25.32 -34.24
CA ILE A 572 1.82 -26.11 -35.39
C ILE A 572 1.24 -25.55 -36.69
N GLY A 573 2.05 -25.53 -37.77
CA GLY A 573 1.63 -25.16 -39.13
C GLY A 573 1.43 -23.66 -39.37
N GLN A 574 1.82 -22.78 -38.41
CA GLN A 574 1.63 -21.32 -38.50
C GLN A 574 2.95 -20.55 -38.30
N ALA A 575 4.05 -21.05 -38.86
CA ALA A 575 5.38 -20.46 -38.67
C ALA A 575 5.46 -18.96 -39.07
N HIS A 576 4.76 -18.57 -40.15
CA HIS A 576 4.66 -17.19 -40.60
C HIS A 576 4.01 -16.30 -39.53
N ALA A 577 2.86 -16.71 -38.98
CA ALA A 577 2.13 -15.95 -37.96
C ALA A 577 2.98 -15.81 -36.68
N VAL A 578 3.64 -16.89 -36.26
CA VAL A 578 4.54 -16.88 -35.08
C VAL A 578 5.69 -15.89 -35.30
N LYS A 579 6.32 -15.90 -36.48
CA LYS A 579 7.42 -15.01 -36.83
C LYS A 579 7.00 -13.54 -36.85
N ALA A 580 5.84 -13.24 -37.49
CA ALA A 580 5.29 -11.89 -37.59
C ALA A 580 5.06 -11.28 -36.19
N VAL A 581 4.32 -11.99 -35.33
CA VAL A 581 4.05 -11.53 -33.97
C VAL A 581 5.34 -11.41 -33.14
N SER A 582 6.25 -12.39 -33.23
CA SER A 582 7.51 -12.35 -32.50
C SER A 582 8.38 -11.16 -32.88
N THR A 583 8.40 -10.80 -34.18
CA THR A 583 9.15 -9.64 -34.67
C THR A 583 8.58 -8.33 -34.14
N ALA A 584 7.25 -8.16 -34.14
CA ALA A 584 6.60 -6.97 -33.61
C ALA A 584 6.80 -6.83 -32.08
N VAL A 585 6.65 -7.92 -31.33
CA VAL A 585 6.90 -7.91 -29.88
C VAL A 585 8.36 -7.57 -29.56
N ARG A 586 9.34 -8.14 -30.29
CA ARG A 586 10.75 -7.79 -30.13
C ARG A 586 11.02 -6.32 -30.42
N ARG A 587 10.40 -5.73 -31.47
CA ARG A 587 10.51 -4.31 -31.81
C ARG A 587 9.98 -3.41 -30.69
N ALA A 588 8.81 -3.73 -30.12
CA ALA A 588 8.23 -3.01 -29.00
C ALA A 588 9.12 -3.08 -27.75
N ARG A 589 9.61 -4.28 -27.40
CA ARG A 589 10.47 -4.51 -26.24
C ARG A 589 11.87 -3.91 -26.39
N ALA A 590 12.35 -3.75 -27.61
CA ALA A 590 13.62 -3.05 -27.89
C ALA A 590 13.49 -1.51 -27.82
N GLY A 591 12.29 -0.96 -27.51
CA GLY A 591 12.07 0.48 -27.47
C GLY A 591 12.04 1.17 -28.84
N LEU A 592 11.83 0.42 -29.92
CA LEU A 592 11.78 0.92 -31.30
C LEU A 592 10.34 1.19 -31.76
N GLN A 593 9.40 1.32 -30.83
CA GLN A 593 8.01 1.65 -31.05
C GLN A 593 7.59 2.79 -30.12
N ASP A 594 6.51 3.53 -30.46
CA ASP A 594 5.96 4.57 -29.61
C ASP A 594 5.57 3.98 -28.26
N PRO A 595 6.13 4.51 -27.15
CA PRO A 595 5.88 3.98 -25.81
C PRO A 595 4.42 4.10 -25.35
N ASN A 596 3.62 4.95 -25.98
CA ASN A 596 2.20 5.11 -25.64
C ASN A 596 1.33 4.06 -26.33
N ARG A 597 1.81 3.35 -27.36
CA ARG A 597 1.02 2.34 -28.08
C ARG A 597 1.08 0.97 -27.37
N PRO A 598 0.05 0.10 -27.57
CA PRO A 598 0.09 -1.28 -27.11
C PRO A 598 1.34 -2.03 -27.59
N LEU A 599 1.77 -3.10 -26.87
CA LEU A 599 2.94 -3.94 -27.26
C LEU A 599 2.84 -4.52 -28.66
N GLY A 600 1.64 -4.65 -29.18
CA GLY A 600 1.33 -5.05 -30.54
C GLY A 600 -0.16 -5.17 -30.76
N SER A 601 -0.57 -4.97 -32.01
CA SER A 601 -1.96 -5.01 -32.43
C SER A 601 -2.09 -5.81 -33.74
N PHE A 602 -2.81 -6.93 -33.69
CA PHE A 602 -2.86 -7.88 -34.81
C PHE A 602 -4.29 -8.25 -35.19
N LEU A 603 -4.53 -8.38 -36.48
CA LEU A 603 -5.75 -8.97 -37.00
C LEU A 603 -5.44 -10.38 -37.57
N PHE A 604 -5.97 -11.41 -36.94
CA PHE A 604 -5.83 -12.80 -37.35
C PHE A 604 -7.00 -13.22 -38.23
N LEU A 605 -6.71 -13.49 -39.50
CA LEU A 605 -7.70 -13.91 -40.49
C LEU A 605 -7.56 -15.40 -40.81
N GLY A 606 -8.66 -16.08 -40.98
CA GLY A 606 -8.63 -17.49 -41.42
C GLY A 606 -9.82 -18.31 -40.89
N PRO A 607 -9.99 -19.54 -41.39
CA PRO A 607 -11.08 -20.43 -40.98
C PRO A 607 -11.02 -20.81 -39.52
N THR A 608 -12.06 -21.41 -38.99
CA THR A 608 -12.11 -21.94 -37.62
C THR A 608 -11.16 -23.15 -37.48
N GLY A 609 -10.55 -23.29 -36.29
CA GLY A 609 -9.74 -24.48 -35.96
C GLY A 609 -8.30 -24.49 -36.51
N VAL A 610 -7.79 -23.39 -37.06
CA VAL A 610 -6.42 -23.26 -37.59
C VAL A 610 -5.39 -22.82 -36.54
N GLY A 611 -5.82 -22.50 -35.32
CA GLY A 611 -4.89 -22.17 -34.24
C GLY A 611 -4.86 -20.70 -33.81
N LYS A 612 -5.74 -19.80 -34.28
CA LYS A 612 -5.79 -18.39 -33.90
C LYS A 612 -5.82 -18.19 -32.38
N THR A 613 -6.78 -18.79 -31.70
CA THR A 613 -6.91 -18.71 -30.23
C THR A 613 -5.77 -19.45 -29.49
N GLU A 614 -5.19 -20.50 -30.09
CA GLU A 614 -4.06 -21.21 -29.49
C GLU A 614 -2.77 -20.38 -29.50
N LEU A 615 -2.54 -19.65 -30.61
CA LEU A 615 -1.44 -18.67 -30.67
C LEU A 615 -1.61 -17.59 -29.59
N THR A 616 -2.83 -17.06 -29.39
CA THR A 616 -3.14 -16.09 -28.36
C THR A 616 -2.79 -16.60 -26.96
N LYS A 617 -3.17 -17.86 -26.65
CA LYS A 617 -2.83 -18.52 -25.38
C LYS A 617 -1.33 -18.74 -25.22
N ALA A 618 -0.66 -19.16 -26.30
CA ALA A 618 0.79 -19.38 -26.28
C ALA A 618 1.55 -18.06 -26.05
N LEU A 619 1.03 -16.94 -26.59
CA LEU A 619 1.60 -15.62 -26.36
C LEU A 619 1.40 -15.14 -24.93
N ALA A 620 0.22 -15.35 -24.34
CA ALA A 620 -0.04 -15.02 -22.94
C ALA A 620 0.90 -15.81 -22.00
N GLU A 621 1.03 -17.12 -22.21
CA GLU A 621 1.94 -17.96 -21.44
C GLU A 621 3.40 -17.57 -21.65
N PHE A 622 3.81 -17.25 -22.87
CA PHE A 622 5.19 -16.87 -23.16
C PHE A 622 5.57 -15.49 -22.59
N LEU A 623 4.70 -14.48 -22.76
CA LEU A 623 4.99 -13.10 -22.36
C LEU A 623 4.79 -12.85 -20.87
N PHE A 624 3.82 -13.53 -20.28
CA PHE A 624 3.37 -13.25 -18.91
C PHE A 624 3.50 -14.47 -17.99
N ASP A 625 4.07 -15.59 -18.47
CA ASP A 625 4.23 -16.88 -17.78
C ASP A 625 2.91 -17.44 -17.17
N ASP A 626 1.78 -16.93 -17.65
CA ASP A 626 0.43 -17.30 -17.19
C ASP A 626 -0.51 -17.42 -18.41
N PRO A 627 -0.97 -18.62 -18.77
CA PRO A 627 -1.93 -18.81 -19.85
C PRO A 627 -3.30 -18.17 -19.57
N SER A 628 -3.57 -17.80 -18.31
CA SER A 628 -4.78 -17.08 -17.88
C SER A 628 -4.65 -15.56 -17.99
N ALA A 629 -3.44 -15.03 -18.28
CA ALA A 629 -3.21 -13.60 -18.54
C ALA A 629 -3.77 -13.19 -19.91
N MET A 630 -5.04 -13.54 -20.15
CA MET A 630 -5.75 -13.26 -21.38
C MET A 630 -7.23 -12.96 -21.08
N VAL A 631 -7.68 -11.79 -21.55
CA VAL A 631 -9.10 -11.45 -21.58
C VAL A 631 -9.65 -11.76 -22.96
N ARG A 632 -10.69 -12.58 -23.04
CA ARG A 632 -11.43 -12.87 -24.26
C ARG A 632 -12.75 -12.13 -24.25
N ILE A 633 -12.99 -11.32 -25.26
CA ILE A 633 -14.22 -10.56 -25.48
C ILE A 633 -14.83 -11.06 -26.81
N ASP A 634 -15.99 -11.69 -26.74
CA ASP A 634 -16.72 -12.16 -27.90
C ASP A 634 -17.53 -11.00 -28.48
N MET A 635 -17.17 -10.57 -29.69
CA MET A 635 -17.79 -9.42 -30.33
C MET A 635 -19.24 -9.68 -30.78
N SER A 636 -19.69 -10.93 -30.79
CA SER A 636 -21.10 -11.25 -31.01
C SER A 636 -22.03 -10.71 -29.90
N GLU A 637 -21.49 -10.44 -28.70
CA GLU A 637 -22.23 -9.79 -27.61
C GLU A 637 -22.31 -8.26 -27.75
N PHE A 638 -21.56 -7.67 -28.69
CA PHE A 638 -21.42 -6.23 -28.91
C PHE A 638 -21.93 -5.79 -30.29
N MET A 639 -22.96 -6.44 -30.79
CA MET A 639 -23.58 -6.12 -32.07
C MET A 639 -24.46 -4.86 -32.04
N GLU A 640 -24.92 -4.47 -30.85
CA GLU A 640 -25.81 -3.33 -30.65
C GLU A 640 -25.06 -2.11 -30.05
N LYS A 641 -25.53 -0.91 -30.39
CA LYS A 641 -24.96 0.34 -29.93
C LYS A 641 -24.89 0.43 -28.38
N HIS A 642 -25.91 -0.05 -27.70
CA HIS A 642 -25.95 -0.07 -26.22
C HIS A 642 -24.92 -0.97 -25.58
N ALA A 643 -24.47 -1.99 -26.26
CA ALA A 643 -23.46 -2.90 -25.77
C ALA A 643 -22.06 -2.24 -25.66
N VAL A 644 -21.78 -1.19 -26.45
CA VAL A 644 -20.53 -0.44 -26.39
C VAL A 644 -20.34 0.20 -25.00
N ALA A 645 -21.42 0.69 -24.36
CA ALA A 645 -21.35 1.20 -22.99
C ALA A 645 -20.94 0.13 -21.97
N ARG A 646 -21.23 -1.15 -22.20
CA ARG A 646 -20.74 -2.26 -21.36
C ARG A 646 -19.24 -2.48 -21.51
N LEU A 647 -18.67 -2.12 -22.67
CA LEU A 647 -17.22 -2.29 -22.89
C LEU A 647 -16.38 -1.30 -22.10
N ILE A 648 -16.82 -0.01 -22.05
CA ILE A 648 -16.08 1.11 -21.47
C ILE A 648 -16.66 1.59 -20.14
N GLY A 649 -17.85 1.14 -19.75
CA GLY A 649 -18.63 1.63 -18.60
C GLY A 649 -19.74 2.59 -19.00
N ALA A 650 -20.84 2.55 -18.28
CA ALA A 650 -21.98 3.43 -18.50
C ALA A 650 -21.67 4.87 -18.01
N PRO A 651 -22.13 5.92 -18.71
CA PRO A 651 -21.97 7.29 -18.24
C PRO A 651 -22.81 7.55 -16.97
N PRO A 652 -22.50 8.62 -16.20
CA PRO A 652 -23.23 8.96 -14.99
C PRO A 652 -24.74 9.06 -15.21
N GLY A 653 -25.53 8.44 -14.35
CA GLY A 653 -26.99 8.45 -14.41
C GLY A 653 -27.63 7.28 -15.18
N TYR A 654 -26.85 6.38 -15.76
CA TYR A 654 -27.35 5.15 -16.39
C TYR A 654 -27.17 3.93 -15.50
N VAL A 655 -28.03 2.92 -15.69
CA VAL A 655 -27.95 1.63 -14.99
C VAL A 655 -26.60 0.95 -15.33
N GLY A 656 -25.87 0.50 -14.32
CA GLY A 656 -24.55 -0.14 -14.49
C GLY A 656 -23.36 0.83 -14.39
N TYR A 657 -23.55 2.11 -14.00
CA TYR A 657 -22.47 3.07 -13.81
C TYR A 657 -21.43 2.61 -12.75
N GLU A 658 -21.86 1.94 -11.69
CA GLU A 658 -20.98 1.46 -10.61
C GLU A 658 -20.16 0.21 -10.98
N GLU A 659 -20.62 -0.56 -11.99
CA GLU A 659 -19.98 -1.84 -12.37
C GLU A 659 -18.69 -1.67 -13.20
N GLY A 660 -18.44 -0.48 -13.77
CA GLY A 660 -17.32 -0.24 -14.69
C GLY A 660 -17.49 -0.93 -16.06
N GLY A 661 -16.57 -0.70 -16.97
CA GLY A 661 -16.56 -1.36 -18.30
C GLY A 661 -15.82 -2.70 -18.27
N VAL A 662 -16.31 -3.70 -18.97
CA VAL A 662 -15.68 -5.04 -19.03
C VAL A 662 -14.23 -4.96 -19.51
N LEU A 663 -13.95 -4.17 -20.55
CA LEU A 663 -12.60 -3.99 -21.08
C LEU A 663 -11.72 -3.14 -20.15
N THR A 664 -12.24 -1.98 -19.76
CA THR A 664 -11.48 -1.01 -18.94
C THR A 664 -11.16 -1.56 -17.57
N GLU A 665 -12.10 -2.24 -16.90
CA GLU A 665 -11.88 -2.84 -15.60
C GLU A 665 -10.92 -4.04 -15.66
N ALA A 666 -11.00 -4.87 -16.72
CA ALA A 666 -10.09 -5.98 -16.91
C ALA A 666 -8.63 -5.51 -17.06
N VAL A 667 -8.41 -4.43 -17.86
CA VAL A 667 -7.06 -3.88 -18.05
C VAL A 667 -6.57 -3.12 -16.82
N ARG A 668 -7.46 -2.39 -16.13
CA ARG A 668 -7.12 -1.70 -14.89
C ARG A 668 -6.63 -2.67 -13.81
N ARG A 669 -7.29 -3.84 -13.68
CA ARG A 669 -6.90 -4.88 -12.71
C ARG A 669 -5.65 -5.64 -13.12
N ARG A 670 -5.46 -5.86 -14.43
CA ARG A 670 -4.29 -6.53 -15.00
C ARG A 670 -3.78 -5.77 -16.21
N PRO A 671 -2.87 -4.80 -16.05
CA PRO A 671 -2.32 -4.02 -17.16
C PRO A 671 -1.49 -4.85 -18.15
N TYR A 672 -0.96 -5.99 -17.70
CA TYR A 672 -0.12 -6.90 -18.48
C TYR A 672 -0.92 -8.14 -18.87
N GLN A 673 -1.50 -8.12 -20.07
CA GLN A 673 -2.30 -9.24 -20.57
C GLN A 673 -2.47 -9.20 -22.09
N VAL A 674 -2.93 -10.31 -22.64
CA VAL A 674 -3.40 -10.38 -24.02
C VAL A 674 -4.89 -10.13 -24.05
N ILE A 675 -5.32 -9.20 -24.90
CA ILE A 675 -6.73 -8.92 -25.13
C ILE A 675 -7.12 -9.56 -26.46
N LEU A 676 -8.03 -10.52 -26.41
CA LEU A 676 -8.55 -11.19 -27.59
C LEU A 676 -9.98 -10.72 -27.89
N PHE A 677 -10.14 -9.97 -28.97
CA PHE A 677 -11.44 -9.66 -29.55
C PHE A 677 -11.79 -10.73 -30.58
N ASP A 678 -12.70 -11.61 -30.23
CA ASP A 678 -13.09 -12.75 -31.09
C ASP A 678 -14.28 -12.38 -31.98
N GLU A 679 -14.25 -12.82 -33.23
CA GLU A 679 -15.28 -12.55 -34.27
C GLU A 679 -15.57 -11.04 -34.47
N VAL A 680 -14.50 -10.26 -34.62
CA VAL A 680 -14.55 -8.79 -34.66
C VAL A 680 -15.45 -8.23 -35.79
N GLU A 681 -15.69 -9.00 -36.87
CA GLU A 681 -16.61 -8.66 -37.96
C GLU A 681 -18.07 -8.54 -37.51
N LYS A 682 -18.43 -9.05 -36.33
CA LYS A 682 -19.79 -8.97 -35.78
C LYS A 682 -20.03 -7.71 -34.94
N ALA A 683 -18.97 -7.00 -34.59
CA ALA A 683 -19.05 -5.84 -33.70
C ALA A 683 -19.80 -4.67 -34.34
N HIS A 684 -20.52 -3.91 -33.49
CA HIS A 684 -21.11 -2.64 -33.92
C HIS A 684 -20.02 -1.62 -34.34
N GLY A 685 -20.32 -0.75 -35.30
CA GLY A 685 -19.38 0.26 -35.81
C GLY A 685 -18.73 1.15 -34.73
N ASP A 686 -19.45 1.46 -33.64
CA ASP A 686 -18.94 2.30 -32.55
C ASP A 686 -17.86 1.60 -31.70
N VAL A 687 -17.76 0.27 -31.69
CA VAL A 687 -16.68 -0.49 -31.06
C VAL A 687 -15.33 -0.13 -31.69
N PHE A 688 -15.30 0.02 -33.03
CA PHE A 688 -14.08 0.39 -33.74
C PHE A 688 -13.60 1.79 -33.35
N ASN A 689 -14.50 2.72 -33.05
CA ASN A 689 -14.13 4.07 -32.60
C ASN A 689 -13.42 4.02 -31.23
N VAL A 690 -13.87 3.14 -30.34
CA VAL A 690 -13.21 2.89 -29.04
C VAL A 690 -11.84 2.23 -29.25
N LEU A 691 -11.76 1.22 -30.12
CA LEU A 691 -10.51 0.55 -30.43
C LEU A 691 -9.49 1.47 -31.11
N LEU A 692 -9.94 2.41 -31.97
CA LEU A 692 -9.04 3.41 -32.57
C LEU A 692 -8.32 4.24 -31.51
N GLN A 693 -9.02 4.69 -30.46
CA GLN A 693 -8.39 5.43 -29.37
C GLN A 693 -7.34 4.59 -28.63
N VAL A 694 -7.64 3.32 -28.38
CA VAL A 694 -6.69 2.39 -27.74
C VAL A 694 -5.46 2.15 -28.61
N LEU A 695 -5.65 1.97 -29.92
CA LEU A 695 -4.56 1.68 -30.86
C LEU A 695 -3.66 2.88 -31.13
N ASP A 696 -4.19 4.12 -31.01
CA ASP A 696 -3.43 5.35 -31.23
C ASP A 696 -2.74 5.86 -29.99
N ASP A 697 -3.53 6.09 -28.93
CA ASP A 697 -3.09 6.76 -27.72
C ASP A 697 -2.65 5.75 -26.64
N GLY A 698 -2.93 4.45 -26.81
CA GLY A 698 -2.71 3.41 -25.81
C GLY A 698 -3.47 3.65 -24.50
N ARG A 699 -4.47 4.52 -24.52
CA ARG A 699 -5.25 4.91 -23.34
C ARG A 699 -6.73 4.97 -23.67
N LEU A 700 -7.56 4.67 -22.70
CA LEU A 700 -9.02 4.75 -22.83
C LEU A 700 -9.62 5.31 -21.54
N THR A 701 -10.44 6.34 -21.68
CA THR A 701 -11.17 6.90 -20.53
C THR A 701 -12.47 6.13 -20.34
N ASP A 702 -12.68 5.59 -19.14
CA ASP A 702 -13.89 4.86 -18.77
C ASP A 702 -15.09 5.80 -18.56
N GLY A 703 -16.28 5.21 -18.37
CA GLY A 703 -17.51 5.95 -18.09
C GLY A 703 -17.49 6.73 -16.77
N GLN A 704 -16.53 6.50 -15.90
CA GLN A 704 -16.33 7.20 -14.64
C GLN A 704 -15.29 8.34 -14.73
N GLY A 705 -14.72 8.55 -15.92
CA GLY A 705 -13.71 9.58 -16.18
C GLY A 705 -12.28 9.15 -15.82
N ARG A 706 -12.04 7.87 -15.54
CA ARG A 706 -10.71 7.33 -15.24
C ARG A 706 -10.03 6.91 -16.53
N THR A 707 -8.76 7.28 -16.69
CA THR A 707 -7.95 6.88 -17.84
C THR A 707 -7.25 5.56 -17.55
N VAL A 708 -7.48 4.55 -18.39
CA VAL A 708 -6.88 3.21 -18.31
C VAL A 708 -5.78 3.10 -19.37
N ASP A 709 -4.61 2.61 -18.97
CA ASP A 709 -3.42 2.47 -19.81
C ASP A 709 -3.36 1.06 -20.45
N PHE A 710 -3.27 1.01 -21.77
CA PHE A 710 -3.17 -0.19 -22.59
C PHE A 710 -1.75 -0.41 -23.16
N SER A 711 -0.78 0.44 -22.88
CA SER A 711 0.58 0.37 -23.45
C SER A 711 1.27 -0.97 -23.19
N ASN A 712 0.91 -1.65 -22.11
CA ASN A 712 1.47 -2.95 -21.72
C ASN A 712 0.62 -4.15 -22.17
N THR A 713 -0.42 -3.94 -22.97
CA THR A 713 -1.29 -5.00 -23.50
C THR A 713 -0.88 -5.44 -24.89
N LEU A 714 -1.19 -6.69 -25.24
CA LEU A 714 -1.12 -7.21 -26.60
C LEU A 714 -2.55 -7.39 -27.14
N ILE A 715 -2.87 -6.70 -28.20
CA ILE A 715 -4.23 -6.70 -28.77
C ILE A 715 -4.29 -7.65 -29.96
N ILE A 716 -5.17 -8.62 -29.89
CA ILE A 716 -5.42 -9.61 -30.95
C ILE A 716 -6.91 -9.58 -31.31
N LEU A 717 -7.16 -9.33 -32.58
CA LEU A 717 -8.49 -9.40 -33.15
C LEU A 717 -8.57 -10.65 -34.04
N THR A 718 -9.64 -11.42 -33.94
CA THR A 718 -9.83 -12.58 -34.83
C THR A 718 -11.04 -12.36 -35.71
N SER A 719 -10.93 -12.80 -36.95
CA SER A 719 -12.03 -12.76 -37.93
C SER A 719 -12.03 -13.99 -38.85
N ASN A 720 -13.21 -14.33 -39.35
CA ASN A 720 -13.42 -15.38 -40.30
C ASN A 720 -13.68 -14.80 -41.71
N LEU A 721 -13.51 -13.47 -41.93
CA LEU A 721 -13.65 -12.85 -43.22
C LEU A 721 -12.68 -13.43 -44.23
N GLY A 722 -13.14 -13.66 -45.46
CA GLY A 722 -12.33 -14.25 -46.51
C GLY A 722 -12.02 -15.74 -46.36
N SER A 723 -12.51 -16.39 -45.32
CA SER A 723 -12.23 -17.82 -45.02
C SER A 723 -12.65 -18.76 -46.16
N GLN A 724 -13.63 -18.38 -46.99
CA GLN A 724 -14.05 -19.16 -48.16
C GLN A 724 -12.95 -19.32 -49.19
N TYR A 725 -12.14 -18.28 -49.42
CA TYR A 725 -11.01 -18.37 -50.38
C TYR A 725 -9.90 -19.27 -49.83
N LEU A 726 -9.64 -19.17 -48.52
CA LEU A 726 -8.64 -20.01 -47.85
C LEU A 726 -9.12 -21.47 -47.75
N ALA A 727 -10.40 -21.74 -47.62
CA ALA A 727 -10.98 -23.07 -47.60
C ALA A 727 -10.92 -23.80 -48.94
N ASN A 728 -10.97 -23.05 -50.07
CA ASN A 728 -10.97 -23.61 -51.42
C ASN A 728 -9.55 -23.88 -51.97
N MET A 729 -8.49 -23.49 -51.24
CA MET A 729 -7.11 -23.74 -51.65
C MET A 729 -6.76 -25.25 -51.53
N ALA A 730 -5.95 -25.72 -52.49
CA ALA A 730 -5.40 -27.08 -52.37
C ALA A 730 -4.36 -27.17 -51.23
N GLU A 731 -4.13 -28.37 -50.73
CA GLU A 731 -3.12 -28.63 -49.71
C GLU A 731 -1.71 -28.38 -50.30
N GLY A 732 -1.00 -27.36 -49.76
CA GLY A 732 0.34 -26.99 -50.27
C GLY A 732 0.38 -25.71 -51.12
N ASP A 733 -0.76 -25.11 -51.46
CA ASP A 733 -0.76 -23.84 -52.18
C ASP A 733 -0.28 -22.68 -51.30
N ASP A 734 0.42 -21.70 -51.90
CA ASP A 734 0.88 -20.53 -51.19
C ASP A 734 -0.29 -19.54 -50.96
N VAL A 735 -0.47 -19.18 -49.69
CA VAL A 735 -1.52 -18.26 -49.24
C VAL A 735 -1.39 -16.87 -49.91
N SER A 736 -0.19 -16.47 -50.30
CA SER A 736 0.06 -15.22 -51.04
C SER A 736 -0.76 -15.10 -52.31
N SER A 737 -1.20 -16.22 -52.92
CA SER A 737 -2.03 -16.23 -54.12
C SER A 737 -3.46 -15.72 -53.90
N VAL A 738 -4.03 -15.92 -52.69
CA VAL A 738 -5.40 -15.48 -52.33
C VAL A 738 -5.42 -14.27 -51.38
N GLU A 739 -4.29 -13.83 -50.92
CA GLU A 739 -4.17 -12.67 -50.03
C GLU A 739 -4.83 -11.41 -50.59
N PRO A 740 -4.66 -11.03 -51.88
CA PRO A 740 -5.31 -9.83 -52.44
C PRO A 740 -6.85 -9.90 -52.37
N GLN A 741 -7.42 -11.10 -52.62
CA GLN A 741 -8.87 -11.32 -52.59
C GLN A 741 -9.41 -11.28 -51.14
N VAL A 742 -8.72 -11.87 -50.21
CA VAL A 742 -9.06 -11.81 -48.78
C VAL A 742 -8.97 -10.36 -48.29
N MET A 743 -7.90 -9.64 -48.66
CA MET A 743 -7.73 -8.24 -48.25
C MET A 743 -8.74 -7.31 -48.86
N GLU A 744 -9.27 -7.60 -50.05
CA GLU A 744 -10.40 -6.83 -50.66
C GLU A 744 -11.66 -6.91 -49.79
N ILE A 745 -12.01 -8.12 -49.32
CA ILE A 745 -13.15 -8.32 -48.42
C ILE A 745 -12.90 -7.59 -47.07
N VAL A 746 -11.71 -7.70 -46.52
CA VAL A 746 -11.34 -7.06 -45.27
C VAL A 746 -11.46 -5.52 -45.36
N ARG A 747 -10.96 -4.94 -46.50
CA ARG A 747 -11.09 -3.50 -46.78
C ARG A 747 -12.53 -3.06 -47.04
N SER A 748 -13.39 -3.93 -47.53
CA SER A 748 -14.83 -3.62 -47.71
C SER A 748 -15.58 -3.62 -46.37
N HIS A 749 -15.10 -4.37 -45.37
CA HIS A 749 -15.76 -4.50 -44.10
C HIS A 749 -15.22 -3.51 -43.04
N PHE A 750 -13.90 -3.36 -42.95
CA PHE A 750 -13.25 -2.45 -42.02
C PHE A 750 -12.83 -1.15 -42.66
N ARG A 751 -12.96 -0.05 -41.90
CA ARG A 751 -12.52 1.27 -42.38
C ARG A 751 -11.00 1.29 -42.59
N PRO A 752 -10.48 1.97 -43.61
CA PRO A 752 -9.04 2.08 -43.84
C PRO A 752 -8.27 2.64 -42.67
N GLU A 753 -8.86 3.58 -41.91
CA GLU A 753 -8.29 4.17 -40.71
C GLU A 753 -7.97 3.10 -39.66
N PHE A 754 -8.87 2.15 -39.44
CA PHE A 754 -8.71 1.07 -38.48
C PHE A 754 -7.60 0.10 -38.91
N LEU A 755 -7.60 -0.33 -40.16
CA LEU A 755 -6.58 -1.25 -40.67
C LEU A 755 -5.17 -0.66 -40.65
N ASN A 756 -5.03 0.67 -40.90
CA ASN A 756 -3.73 1.35 -40.86
C ASN A 756 -3.17 1.53 -39.46
N ARG A 757 -3.96 1.32 -38.40
CA ARG A 757 -3.52 1.39 -36.98
C ARG A 757 -3.04 0.06 -36.43
N LEU A 758 -3.37 -1.03 -37.12
CA LEU A 758 -2.89 -2.36 -36.76
C LEU A 758 -1.41 -2.51 -37.20
N ASP A 759 -0.61 -3.18 -36.34
CA ASP A 759 0.78 -3.49 -36.68
C ASP A 759 0.86 -4.45 -37.84
N GLU A 760 -0.01 -5.45 -37.89
CA GLU A 760 -0.02 -6.42 -38.97
C GLU A 760 -1.35 -7.16 -39.11
N VAL A 761 -1.71 -7.51 -40.35
CA VAL A 761 -2.82 -8.40 -40.68
C VAL A 761 -2.27 -9.74 -41.07
N ILE A 762 -2.57 -10.77 -40.31
CA ILE A 762 -1.95 -12.10 -40.42
C ILE A 762 -2.96 -13.13 -40.93
N LEU A 763 -2.64 -13.73 -42.06
CA LEU A 763 -3.42 -14.81 -42.67
C LEU A 763 -2.98 -16.18 -42.14
N PHE A 764 -3.91 -16.90 -41.50
CA PHE A 764 -3.66 -18.25 -40.99
C PHE A 764 -3.86 -19.29 -42.07
N HIS A 765 -2.87 -20.13 -42.24
CA HIS A 765 -2.91 -21.24 -43.20
C HIS A 765 -3.85 -22.34 -42.73
N ARG A 766 -4.49 -23.01 -43.67
CA ARG A 766 -5.22 -24.24 -43.38
C ARG A 766 -4.27 -25.32 -42.89
N LEU A 767 -4.70 -26.07 -41.89
CA LEU A 767 -3.92 -27.18 -41.38
C LEU A 767 -4.10 -28.39 -42.34
N GLY A 768 -3.00 -28.94 -42.82
CA GLY A 768 -3.00 -30.17 -43.59
C GLY A 768 -2.87 -31.41 -42.71
N GLN A 769 -3.04 -32.56 -43.28
CA GLN A 769 -2.99 -33.86 -42.58
C GLN A 769 -1.60 -34.08 -41.91
N ALA A 770 -0.54 -33.59 -42.53
CA ALA A 770 0.83 -33.67 -41.98
C ALA A 770 1.01 -32.94 -40.64
N HIS A 771 0.19 -31.91 -40.35
CA HIS A 771 0.23 -31.15 -39.11
C HIS A 771 -0.51 -31.82 -37.96
N MET A 772 -1.30 -32.90 -38.22
CA MET A 772 -2.17 -33.50 -37.22
C MET A 772 -1.41 -34.33 -36.18
N ALA A 773 -0.36 -35.05 -36.57
CA ALA A 773 0.41 -35.87 -35.63
C ALA A 773 1.02 -35.05 -34.47
N PRO A 774 1.75 -33.95 -34.72
CA PRO A 774 2.23 -33.06 -33.62
C PRO A 774 1.09 -32.47 -32.79
N ILE A 775 -0.06 -32.17 -33.38
CA ILE A 775 -1.21 -31.65 -32.64
C ILE A 775 -1.82 -32.71 -31.73
N VAL A 776 -1.85 -33.97 -32.16
CA VAL A 776 -2.26 -35.11 -31.32
C VAL A 776 -1.33 -35.21 -30.12
N ASP A 777 -0.01 -35.16 -30.29
CA ASP A 777 0.95 -35.21 -29.18
C ASP A 777 0.72 -34.11 -28.15
N ILE A 778 0.39 -32.88 -28.60
CA ILE A 778 0.05 -31.76 -27.72
C ILE A 778 -1.24 -32.04 -26.92
N GLN A 779 -2.27 -32.63 -27.56
CA GLN A 779 -3.53 -32.98 -26.88
C GLN A 779 -3.34 -34.15 -25.90
N VAL A 780 -2.53 -35.16 -26.25
CA VAL A 780 -2.19 -36.28 -25.37
C VAL A 780 -1.37 -35.82 -24.16
N SER A 781 -0.39 -34.93 -24.34
CA SER A 781 0.40 -34.41 -23.22
C SER A 781 -0.47 -33.64 -22.20
N ARG A 782 -1.63 -33.13 -22.63
CA ARG A 782 -2.61 -32.56 -21.69
C ARG A 782 -3.30 -33.64 -20.85
N VAL A 783 -3.56 -34.82 -21.43
CA VAL A 783 -4.11 -35.97 -20.71
C VAL A 783 -3.07 -36.53 -19.74
N ASP A 784 -1.79 -36.64 -20.16
CA ASP A 784 -0.68 -37.06 -19.29
C ASP A 784 -0.56 -36.18 -18.03
N LYS A 785 -0.71 -34.87 -18.19
CA LYS A 785 -0.71 -33.93 -17.02
C LYS A 785 -1.84 -34.20 -16.03
N LEU A 786 -3.02 -34.65 -16.52
CA LEU A 786 -4.14 -35.01 -15.63
C LEU A 786 -3.90 -36.35 -14.90
N LEU A 787 -3.07 -37.22 -15.47
CA LEU A 787 -2.71 -38.51 -14.92
C LEU A 787 -1.46 -38.47 -14.02
N ALA A 788 -0.77 -37.36 -13.99
CA ALA A 788 0.50 -37.23 -13.26
C ALA A 788 0.40 -37.53 -11.76
N ASP A 789 -0.69 -37.08 -11.12
CA ASP A 789 -0.95 -37.34 -9.70
C ASP A 789 -1.08 -38.85 -9.37
N ARG A 790 -1.54 -39.63 -10.34
CA ARG A 790 -1.67 -41.11 -10.25
C ARG A 790 -0.46 -41.85 -10.80
N LYS A 791 0.56 -41.11 -11.32
CA LYS A 791 1.77 -41.68 -11.95
C LYS A 791 1.47 -42.65 -13.08
N ILE A 792 0.35 -42.48 -13.80
CA ILE A 792 -0.02 -43.26 -14.98
C ILE A 792 0.61 -42.63 -16.20
N VAL A 793 1.29 -43.43 -17.03
CA VAL A 793 1.99 -42.99 -18.25
C VAL A 793 1.28 -43.56 -19.45
N LEU A 794 1.00 -42.69 -20.46
CA LEU A 794 0.42 -43.14 -21.75
C LEU A 794 1.57 -43.33 -22.79
N ASP A 795 1.63 -44.50 -23.38
CA ASP A 795 2.54 -44.81 -24.48
C ASP A 795 1.74 -45.04 -25.78
N LEU A 796 1.73 -44.02 -26.64
CA LEU A 796 1.02 -44.08 -27.94
C LEU A 796 1.94 -44.57 -29.04
N THR A 797 1.48 -45.55 -29.80
CA THR A 797 2.15 -45.97 -31.05
C THR A 797 1.94 -44.93 -32.16
N ASP A 798 2.82 -44.94 -33.17
CA ASP A 798 2.67 -44.06 -34.34
C ASP A 798 1.37 -44.34 -35.13
N ALA A 799 0.91 -45.58 -35.11
CA ALA A 799 -0.38 -45.99 -35.70
C ALA A 799 -1.56 -45.35 -34.98
N ALA A 800 -1.56 -45.35 -33.65
CA ALA A 800 -2.58 -44.71 -32.81
C ALA A 800 -2.61 -43.18 -33.02
N ARG A 801 -1.43 -42.53 -33.09
CA ARG A 801 -1.31 -41.09 -33.40
C ARG A 801 -1.89 -40.77 -34.79
N ALA A 802 -1.52 -41.52 -35.81
CA ALA A 802 -2.02 -41.31 -37.16
C ALA A 802 -3.56 -41.55 -37.25
N TRP A 803 -4.07 -42.54 -36.52
CA TRP A 803 -5.49 -42.80 -36.45
C TRP A 803 -6.28 -41.66 -35.79
N LEU A 804 -5.84 -41.19 -34.62
CA LEU A 804 -6.41 -40.01 -33.94
C LEU A 804 -6.38 -38.79 -34.83
N GLY A 805 -5.25 -38.57 -35.53
CA GLY A 805 -5.08 -37.46 -36.48
C GLY A 805 -6.11 -37.54 -37.63
N ARG A 806 -6.35 -38.75 -38.20
CA ARG A 806 -7.35 -38.94 -39.26
C ARG A 806 -8.77 -38.70 -38.77
N VAL A 807 -9.14 -39.28 -37.66
CA VAL A 807 -10.51 -39.18 -37.10
C VAL A 807 -10.78 -37.76 -36.55
N GLY A 808 -9.75 -37.08 -36.03
CA GLY A 808 -9.85 -35.73 -35.48
C GLY A 808 -9.69 -34.61 -36.51
N TYR A 809 -9.44 -34.89 -37.78
CA TYR A 809 -9.30 -33.92 -38.85
C TYR A 809 -10.61 -33.71 -39.62
N ASP A 810 -11.00 -32.49 -39.82
CA ASP A 810 -12.11 -32.08 -40.65
C ASP A 810 -11.64 -31.03 -41.66
N PRO A 811 -11.89 -31.20 -42.98
CA PRO A 811 -11.48 -30.21 -43.98
C PRO A 811 -12.02 -28.80 -43.76
N VAL A 812 -13.17 -28.60 -43.13
CA VAL A 812 -13.79 -27.31 -42.88
C VAL A 812 -13.43 -26.74 -41.52
N TYR A 813 -13.38 -27.61 -40.49
CA TYR A 813 -13.19 -27.22 -39.09
C TYR A 813 -11.77 -27.45 -38.60
N GLY A 814 -10.82 -27.87 -39.47
CA GLY A 814 -9.41 -28.09 -39.17
C GLY A 814 -9.20 -29.10 -38.03
N ALA A 815 -8.40 -28.73 -37.03
CA ALA A 815 -8.09 -29.54 -35.84
C ALA A 815 -9.13 -29.42 -34.71
N ARG A 816 -10.23 -28.68 -34.88
CA ARG A 816 -11.22 -28.46 -33.80
C ARG A 816 -11.91 -29.77 -33.31
N PRO A 817 -12.25 -30.75 -34.20
CA PRO A 817 -12.81 -32.03 -33.77
C PRO A 817 -11.83 -32.93 -33.02
N LEU A 818 -10.51 -32.71 -33.14
CA LEU A 818 -9.49 -33.56 -32.52
C LEU A 818 -9.63 -33.65 -30.99
N LYS A 819 -9.96 -32.55 -30.33
CA LYS A 819 -10.17 -32.54 -28.89
C LYS A 819 -11.30 -33.51 -28.49
N ARG A 820 -12.39 -33.56 -29.26
CA ARG A 820 -13.50 -34.49 -29.04
C ARG A 820 -13.10 -35.92 -29.36
N ALA A 821 -12.27 -36.11 -30.40
CA ALA A 821 -11.77 -37.44 -30.74
C ALA A 821 -10.87 -37.99 -29.61
N VAL A 822 -9.95 -37.21 -29.07
CA VAL A 822 -9.12 -37.60 -27.92
C VAL A 822 -9.98 -37.90 -26.71
N GLN A 823 -11.00 -37.10 -26.42
CA GLN A 823 -11.90 -37.32 -25.30
C GLN A 823 -12.64 -38.65 -25.48
N ARG A 824 -13.30 -38.82 -26.61
CA ARG A 824 -14.19 -39.97 -26.86
C ARG A 824 -13.45 -41.31 -26.97
N TYR A 825 -12.29 -41.30 -27.62
CA TYR A 825 -11.60 -42.53 -27.99
C TYR A 825 -10.39 -42.86 -27.09
N LEU A 826 -9.91 -41.90 -26.30
CA LEU A 826 -8.79 -42.09 -25.36
C LEU A 826 -9.22 -41.87 -23.91
N GLN A 827 -9.78 -40.69 -23.57
CA GLN A 827 -10.09 -40.38 -22.18
C GLN A 827 -11.25 -41.19 -21.61
N ASP A 828 -12.38 -41.34 -22.35
CA ASP A 828 -13.54 -42.03 -21.85
C ASP A 828 -13.24 -43.54 -21.61
N PRO A 829 -12.57 -44.27 -22.57
CA PRO A 829 -12.21 -45.67 -22.30
C PRO A 829 -11.17 -45.80 -21.16
N LEU A 830 -10.21 -44.90 -21.08
CA LEU A 830 -9.21 -44.93 -20.03
C LEU A 830 -9.85 -44.70 -18.65
N ALA A 831 -10.81 -43.76 -18.54
CA ALA A 831 -11.56 -43.53 -17.33
C ALA A 831 -12.33 -44.78 -16.88
N ASP A 832 -12.98 -45.49 -17.82
CA ASP A 832 -13.67 -46.75 -17.54
C ASP A 832 -12.70 -47.83 -17.01
N MET A 833 -11.52 -47.98 -17.60
CA MET A 833 -10.49 -48.93 -17.15
C MET A 833 -9.96 -48.56 -15.74
N ILE A 834 -9.75 -47.27 -15.46
CA ILE A 834 -9.33 -46.80 -14.13
C ILE A 834 -10.42 -47.10 -13.09
N LEU A 835 -11.69 -46.83 -13.40
CA LEU A 835 -12.81 -47.08 -12.49
C LEU A 835 -13.08 -48.58 -12.24
N ARG A 836 -12.79 -49.44 -13.21
CA ARG A 836 -12.85 -50.89 -13.06
C ARG A 836 -11.66 -51.50 -12.32
N GLY A 837 -10.62 -50.66 -12.00
CA GLY A 837 -9.40 -51.12 -11.33
C GLY A 837 -8.45 -51.92 -12.25
N GLU A 838 -8.67 -51.89 -13.57
CA GLU A 838 -7.80 -52.53 -14.58
C GLU A 838 -6.49 -51.77 -14.72
N VAL A 839 -6.51 -50.42 -14.57
CA VAL A 839 -5.34 -49.53 -14.54
C VAL A 839 -5.11 -49.07 -13.12
N LYS A 840 -3.98 -49.46 -12.53
CA LYS A 840 -3.57 -49.05 -11.18
C LYS A 840 -2.64 -47.82 -11.23
N ASP A 841 -2.50 -47.13 -10.11
CA ASP A 841 -1.56 -46.06 -9.99
C ASP A 841 -0.11 -46.54 -10.24
N GLY A 842 0.64 -45.79 -11.04
CA GLY A 842 1.99 -46.18 -11.48
C GLY A 842 2.05 -47.09 -12.72
N SER A 843 0.89 -47.46 -13.32
CA SER A 843 0.86 -48.29 -14.52
C SER A 843 1.23 -47.53 -15.79
N THR A 844 1.81 -48.21 -16.76
CA THR A 844 1.96 -47.70 -18.14
C THR A 844 0.83 -48.30 -19.02
N VAL A 845 0.09 -47.43 -19.73
CA VAL A 845 -0.96 -47.81 -20.64
C VAL A 845 -0.48 -47.62 -22.08
N LYS A 846 -0.32 -48.73 -22.81
CA LYS A 846 -0.01 -48.72 -24.21
C LYS A 846 -1.27 -48.52 -25.03
N VAL A 847 -1.23 -47.58 -25.98
CA VAL A 847 -2.34 -47.25 -26.88
C VAL A 847 -1.94 -47.57 -28.32
N ASP A 848 -2.66 -48.49 -28.95
CA ASP A 848 -2.38 -48.90 -30.33
C ASP A 848 -3.65 -48.83 -31.20
N GLU A 849 -3.49 -48.94 -32.54
CA GLU A 849 -4.60 -49.07 -33.49
C GLU A 849 -4.83 -50.56 -33.78
N GLY A 850 -6.05 -51.01 -33.54
CA GLY A 850 -6.48 -52.36 -33.90
C GLY A 850 -7.89 -52.36 -34.46
N ASP A 851 -8.10 -53.01 -35.64
CA ASP A 851 -9.39 -53.09 -36.31
C ASP A 851 -10.13 -51.75 -36.51
N GLY A 852 -9.39 -50.70 -36.81
CA GLY A 852 -9.96 -49.35 -37.01
C GLY A 852 -10.44 -48.63 -35.76
N LYS A 853 -9.99 -49.06 -34.56
CA LYS A 853 -10.29 -48.45 -33.25
C LYS A 853 -9.00 -48.35 -32.42
N LEU A 854 -9.01 -47.49 -31.40
CA LEU A 854 -7.95 -47.48 -30.40
C LEU A 854 -8.16 -48.65 -29.42
N VAL A 855 -7.06 -49.34 -29.15
CA VAL A 855 -6.98 -50.43 -28.16
C VAL A 855 -6.02 -49.98 -27.06
N LEU A 856 -6.52 -49.97 -25.82
CA LEU A 856 -5.74 -49.64 -24.64
C LEU A 856 -5.37 -50.94 -23.92
N GLN A 857 -4.08 -51.10 -23.59
CA GLN A 857 -3.56 -52.27 -22.87
C GLN A 857 -2.66 -51.80 -21.73
N VAL A 858 -2.79 -52.40 -20.56
CA VAL A 858 -1.89 -52.15 -19.43
C VAL A 858 -0.60 -52.95 -19.69
N ALA A 859 0.54 -52.25 -19.70
CA ALA A 859 1.85 -52.85 -19.96
C ALA A 859 2.45 -53.48 -18.69
#